data_d331a707460996307d11e37561fcf4a0
#
_entry.id   d331a707460996307d11e37561fcf4a0
#
_cell.length_a   1.000
_cell.length_b   1.000
_cell.length_c   1.000
_cell.angle_alpha   90.00
_cell.angle_beta   90.00
_cell.angle_gamma   90.00
#
_symmetry.space_group_name_H-M   'P 1'
#
loop_
_entity.id
_entity.type
_entity.pdbx_description
1 polymer ?
#
loop_
_entity_poly.entity_id
_entity_poly.type
_entity_poly.pdbx_seq_one_letter_code
_entity_poly.pdbx_strand_id
1 'polypeptide(L)'
;MNKTILTLTMTCVAIVGYAQKPAIPRDAALEAKIEKTLAKMTLDEKIGQMLELNLDVMGKMTVENAKVDREKVRSVLQQYGRSEAEVNEMLKMTDQQIIDKLGGFPVDIYQGETKRVWKLNETMLDTLISKWKVGSILNAPGTRAPSVDQWQEWIKLIQKKSMKYLGIPDIYGLDHNHGVTYTQGGTLFPQPINLGASFNTELARIGAEITAYESRAANCPWVYNPVVDLSRDPRWPRVYESFGEDAIVNSKMVVAEIKGYQGDDPNHIDQYHVGTSTKHYFAYGAPWTGKDRTPAYLSPQMIREKYFEPFKQAALAGTLTMMVNSASINGVPVHASYEYMTKWLKEDLQWDGFLVTDWADINNLFSREKVAKDKKDAIRIAVNAGIDMSMDPYSVEFCILLKELVQEGKVKMSRIDDAVRRILRAKYRLGLFEKPNTGGKGFEKFGSDEFAKASLKAAEESMVLLKNEGNLLPLTSHPSPLKILLTGPNANQMRCLHGGWSYTWQGSKAEDLSEKYNTIYEALCNKYGKDNIILEQGVTYNENGAYYDENEPQIDKAVSAAAKADVIVACIGENSYTETPGNLTDLWLSANQRNLVKELAKTGKPIVLILNEGRPRLIADIEPLAKAVVDILIPGNYGGDALANLLAGDANFSAKMPYTYPREINSLNTYDYKVSEEVGTMAGAYNYDAKVSLQWPFGYGISYTTYEYSNLRVDKSKFTADDMLTVTVDVKNTGSKAGKEAVLLYSSDLIASIVPDNKRLRDFTKIELQPGETKTVTFSLPAKNLAFVGADGRWTLEEGDFILKVGNQTVGTACTQTKIWDEPNI
;
A
#
# COMPACT_ATOMS: atom_id res chain seq x y z
N MET A 1 -54.48 47.91 38.63
CA MET A 1 -54.55 46.99 37.55
C MET A 1 -53.71 47.55 36.42
N ASN A 2 -52.43 47.20 36.34
CA ASN A 2 -51.59 47.47 35.16
C ASN A 2 -50.87 46.19 34.81
N LYS A 3 -51.15 45.67 33.65
CA LYS A 3 -50.47 44.53 33.07
C LYS A 3 -49.23 45.01 32.29
N THR A 4 -48.07 44.68 32.81
CA THR A 4 -46.81 44.88 32.06
C THR A 4 -46.51 43.61 31.24
N ILE A 5 -46.54 43.77 29.94
CA ILE A 5 -46.17 42.72 28.97
C ILE A 5 -44.63 42.76 28.83
N LEU A 6 -43.97 41.66 29.23
CA LEU A 6 -42.54 41.46 29.06
C LEU A 6 -42.32 40.80 27.70
N THR A 7 -41.79 41.58 26.76
CA THR A 7 -41.43 41.09 25.43
C THR A 7 -40.03 40.46 25.53
N LEU A 8 -39.96 39.14 25.41
CA LEU A 8 -38.69 38.40 25.33
C LEU A 8 -38.17 38.47 23.88
N THR A 9 -37.15 39.25 23.66
CA THR A 9 -36.42 39.27 22.40
C THR A 9 -35.47 38.08 22.35
N MET A 10 -35.81 37.04 21.62
CA MET A 10 -34.90 35.96 21.30
C MET A 10 -33.87 36.46 20.26
N THR A 11 -32.65 36.71 20.72
CA THR A 11 -31.50 36.94 19.83
C THR A 11 -31.05 35.58 19.30
N CYS A 12 -31.42 35.23 18.08
CA CYS A 12 -30.80 34.14 17.35
C CYS A 12 -29.34 34.51 17.06
N VAL A 13 -28.41 33.96 17.84
CA VAL A 13 -27.00 33.97 17.46
C VAL A 13 -26.89 32.93 16.33
N ALA A 14 -26.80 33.42 15.12
CA ALA A 14 -26.40 32.57 13.97
C ALA A 14 -24.94 32.16 14.23
N ILE A 15 -24.74 30.91 14.63
CA ILE A 15 -23.45 30.28 14.59
C ILE A 15 -23.13 30.12 13.09
N VAL A 16 -22.37 31.07 12.53
CA VAL A 16 -21.74 30.92 11.23
C VAL A 16 -20.61 29.91 11.44
N GLY A 17 -20.96 28.62 11.35
CA GLY A 17 -19.96 27.60 11.18
C GLY A 17 -19.23 27.88 9.88
N TYR A 18 -17.93 28.09 9.94
CA TYR A 18 -17.10 28.10 8.73
C TYR A 18 -17.18 26.68 8.14
N ALA A 19 -18.07 26.50 7.16
CA ALA A 19 -18.11 25.25 6.40
C ALA A 19 -16.74 25.11 5.71
N GLN A 20 -16.08 23.98 5.92
CA GLN A 20 -14.85 23.66 5.20
C GLN A 20 -15.13 23.72 3.71
N LYS A 21 -14.25 24.35 2.94
CA LYS A 21 -14.37 24.36 1.48
C LYS A 21 -14.03 22.97 0.97
N PRO A 22 -14.76 22.44 -0.03
CA PRO A 22 -14.40 21.17 -0.66
C PRO A 22 -12.98 21.26 -1.23
N ALA A 23 -12.22 20.17 -1.10
CA ALA A 23 -10.85 20.08 -1.60
C ALA A 23 -10.77 20.34 -3.11
N ILE A 24 -11.75 19.83 -3.86
CA ILE A 24 -11.92 20.10 -5.28
C ILE A 24 -13.02 21.16 -5.42
N PRO A 25 -12.71 22.37 -5.91
CA PRO A 25 -13.74 23.37 -6.21
C PRO A 25 -14.77 22.81 -7.19
N ARG A 26 -16.05 23.01 -6.90
CA ARG A 26 -17.11 22.54 -7.78
C ARG A 26 -17.12 23.32 -9.09
N ASP A 27 -17.03 22.58 -10.21
CA ASP A 27 -17.24 23.12 -11.54
C ASP A 27 -18.75 23.08 -11.88
N ALA A 28 -19.37 24.26 -11.98
CA ALA A 28 -20.80 24.38 -12.21
C ALA A 28 -21.23 23.79 -13.57
N ALA A 29 -20.38 23.86 -14.61
CA ALA A 29 -20.68 23.31 -15.91
C ALA A 29 -20.63 21.77 -15.89
N LEU A 30 -19.67 21.21 -15.17
CA LEU A 30 -19.56 19.77 -14.93
C LEU A 30 -20.78 19.25 -14.14
N GLU A 31 -21.14 19.91 -13.04
CA GLU A 31 -22.29 19.53 -12.22
C GLU A 31 -23.60 19.58 -13.02
N ALA A 32 -23.78 20.58 -13.90
CA ALA A 32 -24.94 20.64 -14.78
C ALA A 32 -25.01 19.45 -15.77
N LYS A 33 -23.87 18.99 -16.30
CA LYS A 33 -23.82 17.78 -17.15
C LYS A 33 -24.21 16.53 -16.35
N ILE A 34 -23.72 16.41 -15.13
CA ILE A 34 -24.03 15.28 -14.23
C ILE A 34 -25.53 15.23 -13.94
N GLU A 35 -26.12 16.34 -13.49
CA GLU A 35 -27.57 16.39 -13.19
C GLU A 35 -28.42 16.10 -14.42
N LYS A 36 -28.03 16.61 -15.58
CA LYS A 36 -28.72 16.31 -16.87
C LYS A 36 -28.68 14.81 -17.23
N THR A 37 -27.57 14.13 -16.94
CA THR A 37 -27.42 12.69 -17.16
C THR A 37 -28.24 11.91 -16.15
N LEU A 38 -28.10 12.23 -14.86
CA LEU A 38 -28.80 11.58 -13.75
C LEU A 38 -30.33 11.65 -13.89
N ALA A 39 -30.87 12.80 -14.33
CA ALA A 39 -32.30 13.03 -14.49
C ALA A 39 -32.93 12.15 -15.58
N LYS A 40 -32.17 11.62 -16.53
CA LYS A 40 -32.65 10.74 -17.61
C LYS A 40 -32.59 9.26 -17.25
N MET A 41 -31.86 8.92 -16.19
CA MET A 41 -31.61 7.52 -15.81
C MET A 41 -32.84 6.91 -15.12
N THR A 42 -33.19 5.71 -15.54
CA THR A 42 -34.14 4.84 -14.82
C THR A 42 -33.53 4.31 -13.53
N LEU A 43 -34.36 3.78 -12.62
CA LEU A 43 -33.86 3.15 -11.39
C LEU A 43 -32.87 2.00 -11.68
N ASP A 44 -33.17 1.17 -12.69
CA ASP A 44 -32.31 0.04 -13.07
C ASP A 44 -30.96 0.51 -13.59
N GLU A 45 -30.89 1.57 -14.36
CA GLU A 45 -29.64 2.18 -14.82
C GLU A 45 -28.86 2.79 -13.66
N LYS A 46 -29.52 3.45 -12.73
CA LYS A 46 -28.87 3.99 -11.52
C LYS A 46 -28.24 2.87 -10.68
N ILE A 47 -29.01 1.82 -10.39
CA ILE A 47 -28.52 0.68 -9.59
C ILE A 47 -27.39 -0.07 -10.31
N GLY A 48 -27.47 -0.25 -11.63
CA GLY A 48 -26.42 -0.90 -12.40
C GLY A 48 -25.08 -0.13 -12.36
N GLN A 49 -25.13 1.22 -12.27
CA GLN A 49 -23.90 2.01 -12.07
C GLN A 49 -23.26 1.80 -10.70
N MET A 50 -24.01 1.33 -9.71
CA MET A 50 -23.54 1.03 -8.36
C MET A 50 -22.97 -0.39 -8.22
N LEU A 51 -22.88 -1.17 -9.31
CA LEU A 51 -22.33 -2.53 -9.33
C LEU A 51 -21.04 -2.58 -10.14
N GLU A 52 -20.03 -3.22 -9.55
CA GLU A 52 -18.78 -3.56 -10.17
C GLU A 52 -18.59 -5.09 -10.21
N LEU A 53 -18.31 -5.62 -11.41
CA LEU A 53 -18.14 -7.05 -11.66
C LEU A 53 -16.71 -7.39 -12.09
N ASN A 54 -16.25 -8.58 -11.71
CA ASN A 54 -14.98 -9.14 -12.20
C ASN A 54 -15.12 -9.50 -13.70
N LEU A 55 -14.09 -9.17 -14.49
CA LEU A 55 -14.04 -9.48 -15.92
C LEU A 55 -14.24 -10.99 -16.20
N ASP A 56 -13.85 -11.87 -15.30
CA ASP A 56 -14.00 -13.33 -15.45
C ASP A 56 -15.44 -13.78 -15.76
N VAL A 57 -16.46 -13.08 -15.22
CA VAL A 57 -17.87 -13.40 -15.49
C VAL A 57 -18.33 -13.05 -16.91
N MET A 58 -17.51 -12.33 -17.68
CA MET A 58 -17.83 -11.89 -19.04
C MET A 58 -17.16 -12.74 -20.10
N GLY A 59 -16.47 -13.80 -19.71
CA GLY A 59 -15.75 -14.64 -20.66
C GLY A 59 -15.62 -16.08 -20.20
N LYS A 60 -14.86 -16.82 -20.98
CA LYS A 60 -14.52 -18.21 -20.66
C LYS A 60 -13.04 -18.46 -20.85
N MET A 61 -12.44 -19.16 -19.88
CA MET A 61 -11.12 -19.74 -20.05
C MET A 61 -11.24 -20.94 -20.99
N THR A 62 -10.47 -20.95 -22.07
CA THR A 62 -10.29 -22.10 -22.95
C THR A 62 -8.90 -22.66 -22.74
N VAL A 63 -8.77 -23.97 -22.74
CA VAL A 63 -7.49 -24.66 -22.61
C VAL A 63 -7.34 -25.58 -23.79
N GLU A 64 -6.37 -25.30 -24.63
CA GLU A 64 -6.11 -26.15 -25.81
C GLU A 64 -5.38 -27.42 -25.38
N ASN A 65 -5.87 -28.58 -25.83
CA ASN A 65 -5.30 -29.90 -25.55
C ASN A 65 -5.16 -30.31 -24.10
N ALA A 66 -6.06 -29.84 -23.23
CA ALA A 66 -5.97 -30.08 -21.82
C ALA A 66 -6.43 -31.47 -21.40
N LYS A 67 -5.58 -32.15 -20.63
CA LYS A 67 -5.96 -33.30 -19.79
C LYS A 67 -6.02 -32.85 -18.35
N VAL A 68 -7.13 -33.16 -17.69
CA VAL A 68 -7.31 -32.79 -16.27
C VAL A 68 -6.58 -33.78 -15.38
N ASP A 69 -5.83 -33.25 -14.43
CA ASP A 69 -5.20 -34.01 -13.37
C ASP A 69 -6.20 -34.19 -12.21
N ARG A 70 -6.73 -35.38 -12.05
CA ARG A 70 -7.77 -35.71 -11.06
C ARG A 70 -7.29 -35.52 -9.61
N GLU A 71 -6.02 -35.75 -9.33
CA GLU A 71 -5.45 -35.56 -7.97
C GLU A 71 -5.30 -34.08 -7.65
N LYS A 72 -4.87 -33.27 -8.62
CA LYS A 72 -4.85 -31.82 -8.46
C LYS A 72 -6.26 -31.25 -8.24
N VAL A 73 -7.26 -31.73 -9.01
CA VAL A 73 -8.66 -31.34 -8.80
C VAL A 73 -9.13 -31.69 -7.39
N ARG A 74 -8.84 -32.89 -6.91
CA ARG A 74 -9.17 -33.31 -5.52
C ARG A 74 -8.56 -32.35 -4.50
N SER A 75 -7.25 -32.11 -4.61
CA SER A 75 -6.49 -31.27 -3.70
C SER A 75 -7.07 -29.83 -3.66
N VAL A 76 -7.35 -29.26 -4.83
CA VAL A 76 -7.94 -27.92 -4.96
C VAL A 76 -9.30 -27.85 -4.28
N LEU A 77 -10.21 -28.78 -4.58
CA LEU A 77 -11.55 -28.76 -4.01
C LEU A 77 -11.53 -28.92 -2.49
N GLN A 78 -10.63 -29.76 -1.97
CA GLN A 78 -10.43 -29.93 -0.53
C GLN A 78 -9.87 -28.64 0.12
N GLN A 79 -8.92 -27.98 -0.52
CA GLN A 79 -8.40 -26.68 -0.06
C GLN A 79 -9.47 -25.59 0.02
N TYR A 80 -10.47 -25.64 -0.88
CA TYR A 80 -11.63 -24.74 -0.84
C TYR A 80 -12.78 -25.27 0.03
N GLY A 81 -12.53 -26.26 0.89
CA GLY A 81 -13.50 -26.76 1.89
C GLY A 81 -14.70 -27.52 1.30
N ARG A 82 -14.57 -28.06 0.08
CA ARG A 82 -15.63 -28.86 -0.52
C ARG A 82 -15.74 -30.21 0.16
N SER A 83 -16.97 -30.69 0.33
CA SER A 83 -17.22 -32.00 0.92
C SER A 83 -16.70 -33.12 0.03
N GLU A 84 -16.36 -34.26 0.61
CA GLU A 84 -15.90 -35.46 -0.11
C GLU A 84 -16.94 -35.94 -1.16
N ALA A 85 -18.23 -35.73 -0.90
CA ALA A 85 -19.31 -36.04 -1.84
C ALA A 85 -19.23 -35.13 -3.08
N GLU A 86 -19.04 -33.81 -2.92
CA GLU A 86 -18.88 -32.84 -4.02
C GLU A 86 -17.61 -33.12 -4.82
N VAL A 87 -16.50 -33.44 -4.15
CA VAL A 87 -15.24 -33.84 -4.80
C VAL A 87 -15.45 -35.08 -5.68
N ASN A 88 -16.08 -36.12 -5.15
CA ASN A 88 -16.31 -37.38 -5.88
C ASN A 88 -17.28 -37.17 -7.07
N GLU A 89 -18.27 -36.32 -6.94
CA GLU A 89 -19.16 -35.93 -8.05
C GLU A 89 -18.38 -35.20 -9.16
N MET A 90 -17.51 -34.25 -8.81
CA MET A 90 -16.70 -33.54 -9.77
C MET A 90 -15.74 -34.50 -10.52
N LEU A 91 -15.11 -35.40 -9.81
CA LEU A 91 -14.16 -36.36 -10.39
C LEU A 91 -14.79 -37.37 -11.38
N LYS A 92 -16.13 -37.57 -11.35
CA LYS A 92 -16.87 -38.38 -12.33
C LYS A 92 -17.11 -37.64 -13.67
N MET A 93 -16.92 -36.33 -13.71
CA MET A 93 -17.18 -35.51 -14.91
C MET A 93 -16.09 -35.74 -15.98
N THR A 94 -16.43 -35.44 -17.22
CA THR A 94 -15.44 -35.38 -18.31
C THR A 94 -14.45 -34.24 -18.07
N ASP A 95 -13.28 -34.28 -18.69
CA ASP A 95 -12.28 -33.22 -18.57
C ASP A 95 -12.88 -31.88 -18.96
N GLN A 96 -13.66 -31.82 -20.06
CA GLN A 96 -14.31 -30.60 -20.49
C GLN A 96 -15.30 -30.05 -19.46
N GLN A 97 -16.07 -30.91 -18.81
CA GLN A 97 -17.02 -30.49 -17.77
C GLN A 97 -16.33 -29.94 -16.52
N ILE A 98 -15.17 -30.52 -16.17
CA ILE A 98 -14.33 -30.00 -15.07
C ILE A 98 -13.72 -28.65 -15.45
N ILE A 99 -13.21 -28.53 -16.66
CA ILE A 99 -12.66 -27.26 -17.20
C ILE A 99 -13.73 -26.18 -17.22
N ASP A 100 -14.94 -26.48 -17.68
CA ASP A 100 -16.05 -25.53 -17.70
C ASP A 100 -16.45 -25.05 -16.29
N LYS A 101 -16.29 -25.90 -15.27
CA LYS A 101 -16.61 -25.55 -13.89
C LYS A 101 -15.48 -24.89 -13.12
N LEU A 102 -14.22 -25.28 -13.39
CA LEU A 102 -13.04 -24.87 -12.63
C LEU A 102 -12.05 -24.05 -13.47
N GLY A 103 -12.22 -24.00 -14.77
CA GLY A 103 -11.25 -23.40 -15.69
C GLY A 103 -11.07 -21.88 -15.54
N GLY A 104 -11.99 -21.18 -14.85
CA GLY A 104 -11.88 -19.78 -14.48
C GLY A 104 -11.16 -19.50 -13.16
N PHE A 105 -10.81 -20.55 -12.39
CA PHE A 105 -10.07 -20.39 -11.15
C PHE A 105 -8.56 -20.34 -11.41
N PRO A 106 -7.79 -19.57 -10.61
CA PRO A 106 -6.32 -19.45 -10.73
C PRO A 106 -5.60 -20.72 -10.22
N VAL A 107 -6.09 -21.89 -10.56
CA VAL A 107 -5.57 -23.17 -10.05
C VAL A 107 -5.10 -24.03 -11.19
N ASP A 108 -3.90 -24.57 -11.06
CA ASP A 108 -3.37 -25.54 -11.98
C ASP A 108 -3.98 -26.94 -11.74
N ILE A 109 -4.99 -27.29 -12.54
CA ILE A 109 -5.66 -28.58 -12.50
C ILE A 109 -5.28 -29.50 -13.67
N TYR A 110 -4.23 -29.15 -14.42
CA TYR A 110 -3.91 -29.81 -15.67
C TYR A 110 -2.67 -30.70 -15.58
N GLN A 111 -2.58 -31.68 -16.49
CA GLN A 111 -1.39 -32.48 -16.74
C GLN A 111 -0.52 -31.79 -17.78
N GLY A 112 0.76 -31.55 -17.44
CA GLY A 112 1.73 -30.93 -18.35
C GLY A 112 1.49 -29.44 -18.60
N GLU A 113 2.29 -28.86 -19.52
CA GLU A 113 2.15 -27.46 -19.93
C GLU A 113 0.90 -27.28 -20.78
N THR A 114 -0.01 -26.39 -20.35
CA THR A 114 -1.24 -26.06 -21.07
C THR A 114 -1.29 -24.58 -21.36
N LYS A 115 -1.62 -24.22 -22.59
CA LYS A 115 -1.89 -22.84 -22.97
C LYS A 115 -3.32 -22.47 -22.59
N ARG A 116 -3.45 -21.64 -21.57
CA ARG A 116 -4.74 -21.06 -21.17
C ARG A 116 -4.97 -19.78 -21.97
N VAL A 117 -6.15 -19.69 -22.59
CA VAL A 117 -6.57 -18.49 -23.32
C VAL A 117 -7.95 -18.10 -22.81
N TRP A 118 -8.03 -16.96 -22.14
CA TRP A 118 -9.33 -16.39 -21.80
C TRP A 118 -9.90 -15.64 -23.02
N LYS A 119 -11.17 -15.86 -23.29
CA LYS A 119 -11.89 -15.21 -24.39
C LYS A 119 -13.14 -14.53 -23.88
N LEU A 120 -13.30 -13.25 -24.19
CA LEU A 120 -14.51 -12.48 -23.90
C LEU A 120 -15.69 -13.10 -24.65
N ASN A 121 -16.85 -13.22 -23.95
CA ASN A 121 -18.10 -13.70 -24.52
C ASN A 121 -19.04 -12.51 -24.76
N GLU A 122 -19.21 -12.12 -26.02
CA GLU A 122 -20.03 -10.95 -26.37
C GLU A 122 -21.49 -11.07 -25.92
N THR A 123 -22.08 -12.27 -25.93
CA THR A 123 -23.49 -12.49 -25.52
C THR A 123 -23.63 -12.30 -23.98
N MET A 124 -22.67 -12.77 -23.20
CA MET A 124 -22.66 -12.53 -21.76
C MET A 124 -22.48 -11.03 -21.47
N LEU A 125 -21.52 -10.39 -22.14
CA LEU A 125 -21.29 -8.95 -22.01
C LEU A 125 -22.52 -8.13 -22.39
N ASP A 126 -23.18 -8.45 -23.52
CA ASP A 126 -24.43 -7.80 -23.93
C ASP A 126 -25.51 -7.95 -22.86
N THR A 127 -25.65 -9.13 -22.25
CA THR A 127 -26.65 -9.38 -21.20
C THR A 127 -26.35 -8.55 -19.95
N LEU A 128 -25.09 -8.53 -19.50
CA LEU A 128 -24.70 -7.78 -18.29
C LEU A 128 -24.90 -6.28 -18.46
N ILE A 129 -24.55 -5.73 -19.61
CA ILE A 129 -24.71 -4.29 -19.86
C ILE A 129 -26.15 -3.92 -20.24
N SER A 130 -26.79 -4.66 -21.14
CA SER A 130 -28.12 -4.26 -21.63
C SER A 130 -29.24 -4.53 -20.62
N LYS A 131 -29.17 -5.65 -19.88
CA LYS A 131 -30.19 -6.04 -18.91
C LYS A 131 -29.88 -5.48 -17.51
N TRP A 132 -28.65 -5.70 -17.03
CA TRP A 132 -28.26 -5.36 -15.64
C TRP A 132 -27.65 -3.98 -15.51
N LYS A 133 -27.35 -3.29 -16.63
CA LYS A 133 -26.89 -1.89 -16.66
C LYS A 133 -25.55 -1.69 -15.93
N VAL A 134 -24.71 -2.73 -15.84
CA VAL A 134 -23.44 -2.71 -15.12
C VAL A 134 -22.57 -1.55 -15.60
N GLY A 135 -22.05 -0.78 -14.66
CA GLY A 135 -21.32 0.47 -14.91
C GLY A 135 -19.86 0.42 -14.58
N SER A 136 -19.37 -0.67 -13.99
CA SER A 136 -17.97 -0.87 -13.64
C SER A 136 -17.54 -2.32 -13.77
N ILE A 137 -16.30 -2.52 -14.25
CA ILE A 137 -15.65 -3.83 -14.40
C ILE A 137 -14.23 -3.72 -13.84
N LEU A 138 -13.76 -4.81 -13.23
CA LEU A 138 -12.43 -4.85 -12.62
C LEU A 138 -11.64 -6.11 -12.99
N ASN A 139 -10.35 -6.06 -12.63
CA ASN A 139 -9.41 -7.17 -12.55
C ASN A 139 -8.93 -7.72 -13.91
N ALA A 140 -7.96 -8.64 -13.85
CA ALA A 140 -7.41 -9.36 -15.00
C ALA A 140 -7.97 -10.80 -15.05
N PRO A 141 -8.21 -11.37 -16.23
CA PRO A 141 -8.72 -12.73 -16.34
C PRO A 141 -7.75 -13.72 -15.70
N GLY A 142 -8.26 -14.57 -14.81
CA GLY A 142 -7.44 -15.56 -14.09
C GLY A 142 -6.33 -14.95 -13.25
N THR A 143 -6.47 -13.67 -12.88
CA THR A 143 -5.50 -12.89 -12.07
C THR A 143 -4.06 -12.87 -12.61
N ARG A 144 -3.88 -12.97 -13.95
CA ARG A 144 -2.58 -12.91 -14.63
C ARG A 144 -2.54 -11.74 -15.62
N ALA A 145 -1.45 -11.00 -15.65
CA ALA A 145 -1.25 -9.85 -16.52
C ALA A 145 -1.42 -10.17 -18.02
N PRO A 146 -2.39 -9.55 -18.73
CA PRO A 146 -2.51 -9.57 -20.18
C PRO A 146 -1.53 -8.60 -20.86
N SER A 147 -1.41 -8.69 -22.18
CA SER A 147 -0.71 -7.69 -22.98
C SER A 147 -1.53 -6.39 -23.14
N VAL A 148 -0.87 -5.29 -23.53
CA VAL A 148 -1.54 -4.02 -23.86
C VAL A 148 -2.61 -4.21 -24.93
N ASP A 149 -2.33 -4.98 -25.99
CA ASP A 149 -3.26 -5.23 -27.09
C ASP A 149 -4.53 -5.96 -26.62
N GLN A 150 -4.38 -6.95 -25.72
CA GLN A 150 -5.51 -7.66 -25.12
C GLN A 150 -6.36 -6.72 -24.27
N TRP A 151 -5.74 -5.88 -23.45
CA TRP A 151 -6.46 -4.87 -22.68
C TRP A 151 -7.23 -3.88 -23.56
N GLN A 152 -6.56 -3.38 -24.60
CA GLN A 152 -7.20 -2.46 -25.54
C GLN A 152 -8.38 -3.11 -26.27
N GLU A 153 -8.27 -4.35 -26.70
CA GLU A 153 -9.34 -5.10 -27.36
C GLU A 153 -10.55 -5.23 -26.42
N TRP A 154 -10.34 -5.73 -25.22
CA TRP A 154 -11.43 -6.01 -24.27
C TRP A 154 -12.12 -4.74 -23.77
N ILE A 155 -11.35 -3.77 -23.27
CA ILE A 155 -11.93 -2.53 -22.74
C ILE A 155 -12.62 -1.73 -23.85
N LYS A 156 -12.08 -1.70 -25.08
CA LYS A 156 -12.70 -1.05 -26.21
C LYS A 156 -14.07 -1.68 -26.56
N LEU A 157 -14.17 -3.01 -26.49
CA LEU A 157 -15.44 -3.70 -26.72
C LEU A 157 -16.44 -3.40 -25.58
N ILE A 158 -16.01 -3.44 -24.33
CA ILE A 158 -16.84 -3.07 -23.16
C ILE A 158 -17.37 -1.64 -23.33
N GLN A 159 -16.51 -0.67 -23.60
CA GLN A 159 -16.91 0.73 -23.81
C GLN A 159 -17.91 0.88 -24.96
N LYS A 160 -17.66 0.20 -26.09
CA LYS A 160 -18.58 0.20 -27.22
C LYS A 160 -19.99 -0.28 -26.84
N LYS A 161 -20.08 -1.36 -26.03
CA LYS A 161 -21.37 -1.91 -25.57
C LYS A 161 -22.03 -0.98 -24.55
N SER A 162 -21.27 -0.44 -23.59
CA SER A 162 -21.77 0.50 -22.58
C SER A 162 -22.34 1.76 -23.24
N MET A 163 -21.62 2.36 -24.17
CA MET A 163 -22.12 3.54 -24.90
C MET A 163 -23.32 3.22 -25.78
N LYS A 164 -23.37 2.03 -26.38
CA LYS A 164 -24.51 1.61 -27.21
C LYS A 164 -25.80 1.44 -26.39
N TYR A 165 -25.72 0.78 -25.25
CA TYR A 165 -26.90 0.39 -24.47
C TYR A 165 -27.29 1.40 -23.39
N LEU A 166 -26.34 2.15 -22.84
CA LEU A 166 -26.56 3.05 -21.71
C LEU A 166 -26.31 4.53 -22.06
N GLY A 167 -25.48 4.80 -23.06
CA GLY A 167 -24.96 6.16 -23.30
C GLY A 167 -24.06 6.66 -22.16
N ILE A 168 -23.64 5.76 -21.27
CA ILE A 168 -22.78 6.02 -20.12
C ILE A 168 -21.57 5.09 -20.26
N PRO A 169 -20.32 5.61 -20.22
CA PRO A 169 -19.12 4.79 -20.32
C PRO A 169 -18.93 3.90 -19.08
N ASP A 170 -18.28 2.76 -19.27
CA ASP A 170 -17.80 1.93 -18.18
C ASP A 170 -16.61 2.60 -17.46
N ILE A 171 -16.42 2.33 -16.19
CA ILE A 171 -15.19 2.67 -15.47
C ILE A 171 -14.47 1.37 -15.10
N TYR A 172 -13.32 1.12 -15.75
CA TYR A 172 -12.55 -0.10 -15.57
C TYR A 172 -11.45 0.10 -14.52
N GLY A 173 -11.42 -0.76 -13.48
CA GLY A 173 -10.48 -0.68 -12.37
C GLY A 173 -9.46 -1.82 -12.33
N LEU A 174 -8.19 -1.50 -11.95
CA LEU A 174 -7.11 -2.47 -11.78
C LEU A 174 -6.26 -2.18 -10.53
N ASP A 175 -5.73 -3.27 -9.93
CA ASP A 175 -4.73 -3.21 -8.85
C ASP A 175 -3.33 -2.94 -9.40
N HIS A 176 -3.03 -1.71 -9.76
CA HIS A 176 -1.71 -1.27 -10.16
C HIS A 176 -0.94 -0.71 -8.95
N ASN A 177 -0.58 -1.58 -7.98
CA ASN A 177 -0.11 -1.18 -6.66
C ASN A 177 1.32 -0.63 -6.64
N HIS A 178 2.20 -1.04 -7.57
CA HIS A 178 3.58 -0.54 -7.65
C HIS A 178 4.09 -0.50 -9.09
N GLY A 179 3.46 0.27 -9.93
CA GLY A 179 3.61 0.27 -11.37
C GLY A 179 2.44 -0.42 -12.05
N VAL A 180 2.53 -0.64 -13.35
CA VAL A 180 1.43 -1.22 -14.13
C VAL A 180 1.42 -2.76 -14.03
N THR A 181 1.23 -3.26 -12.83
CA THR A 181 1.46 -4.64 -12.39
C THR A 181 0.68 -5.69 -13.17
N TYR A 182 -0.52 -5.36 -13.66
CA TYR A 182 -1.35 -6.26 -14.46
C TYR A 182 -1.27 -5.99 -15.97
N THR A 183 -0.15 -5.45 -16.47
CA THR A 183 0.06 -5.29 -17.91
C THR A 183 1.47 -5.75 -18.32
N GLN A 184 1.55 -6.72 -19.23
CA GLN A 184 2.85 -7.24 -19.69
C GLN A 184 3.67 -6.16 -20.38
N GLY A 185 4.97 -6.14 -20.07
CA GLY A 185 5.93 -5.23 -20.68
C GLY A 185 5.97 -3.82 -20.07
N GLY A 186 5.03 -3.48 -19.18
CA GLY A 186 5.04 -2.22 -18.48
C GLY A 186 6.06 -2.15 -17.34
N THR A 187 6.20 -0.98 -16.76
CA THR A 187 7.20 -0.69 -15.73
C THR A 187 6.66 -1.02 -14.35
N LEU A 188 7.38 -1.85 -13.59
CA LEU A 188 7.15 -2.09 -12.17
C LEU A 188 8.15 -1.28 -11.35
N PHE A 189 7.65 -0.63 -10.31
CA PHE A 189 8.45 0.11 -9.34
C PHE A 189 8.72 -0.74 -8.09
N PRO A 190 9.61 -0.31 -7.18
CA PRO A 190 9.65 -0.86 -5.82
C PRO A 190 8.28 -0.80 -5.15
N GLN A 191 8.00 -1.74 -4.24
CA GLN A 191 6.77 -1.71 -3.44
C GLN A 191 6.67 -0.43 -2.61
N PRO A 192 5.47 0.01 -2.20
CA PRO A 192 5.30 1.26 -1.45
C PRO A 192 6.16 1.39 -0.20
N ILE A 193 6.43 0.30 0.52
CA ILE A 193 7.32 0.30 1.69
C ILE A 193 8.74 0.80 1.34
N ASN A 194 9.25 0.46 0.17
CA ASN A 194 10.52 0.96 -0.35
C ASN A 194 10.45 2.47 -0.62
N LEU A 195 9.36 2.94 -1.25
CA LEU A 195 9.19 4.38 -1.47
C LEU A 195 9.13 5.13 -0.13
N GLY A 196 8.46 4.55 0.89
CA GLY A 196 8.49 5.06 2.26
C GLY A 196 9.90 5.14 2.82
N ALA A 197 10.72 4.10 2.66
CA ALA A 197 12.12 4.07 3.10
C ALA A 197 12.99 5.13 2.40
N SER A 198 12.64 5.51 1.17
CA SER A 198 13.36 6.56 0.45
C SER A 198 13.23 7.94 1.09
N PHE A 199 12.14 8.23 1.83
CA PHE A 199 11.77 9.57 2.31
C PHE A 199 11.80 10.62 1.20
N ASN A 200 11.48 10.22 -0.03
CA ASN A 200 11.54 11.05 -1.22
C ASN A 200 10.20 11.03 -1.97
N THR A 201 9.36 12.02 -1.69
CA THR A 201 8.01 12.13 -2.28
C THR A 201 8.04 12.29 -3.81
N GLU A 202 9.15 12.80 -4.38
CA GLU A 202 9.29 12.94 -5.82
C GLU A 202 9.39 11.59 -6.54
N LEU A 203 10.01 10.56 -5.91
CA LEU A 203 10.03 9.21 -6.47
C LEU A 203 8.63 8.60 -6.50
N ALA A 204 7.84 8.81 -5.46
CA ALA A 204 6.45 8.36 -5.41
C ALA A 204 5.61 9.05 -6.52
N ARG A 205 5.77 10.38 -6.69
CA ARG A 205 5.09 11.15 -7.74
C ARG A 205 5.45 10.67 -9.15
N ILE A 206 6.74 10.49 -9.43
CA ILE A 206 7.22 10.00 -10.74
C ILE A 206 6.72 8.57 -11.01
N GLY A 207 6.78 7.68 -10.02
CA GLY A 207 6.28 6.31 -10.14
C GLY A 207 4.79 6.28 -10.48
N ALA A 208 3.99 7.12 -9.82
CA ALA A 208 2.57 7.26 -10.06
C ALA A 208 2.26 7.83 -11.46
N GLU A 209 3.02 8.85 -11.90
CA GLU A 209 2.86 9.47 -13.22
C GLU A 209 3.16 8.47 -14.37
N ILE A 210 4.23 7.70 -14.24
CA ILE A 210 4.57 6.64 -15.21
C ILE A 210 3.50 5.54 -15.19
N THR A 211 3.06 5.11 -14.01
CA THR A 211 1.99 4.09 -13.89
C THR A 211 0.68 4.58 -14.51
N ALA A 212 0.32 5.85 -14.32
CA ALA A 212 -0.86 6.44 -14.95
C ALA A 212 -0.77 6.42 -16.48
N TYR A 213 0.36 6.86 -17.02
CA TYR A 213 0.62 6.85 -18.46
C TYR A 213 0.49 5.42 -19.04
N GLU A 214 1.13 4.45 -18.41
CA GLU A 214 1.10 3.06 -18.88
C GLU A 214 -0.26 2.38 -18.69
N SER A 215 -1.01 2.73 -17.63
CA SER A 215 -2.39 2.28 -17.43
C SER A 215 -3.32 2.78 -18.54
N ARG A 216 -3.21 4.06 -18.90
CA ARG A 216 -3.99 4.64 -20.02
C ARG A 216 -3.59 4.06 -21.37
N ALA A 217 -2.34 3.68 -21.57
CA ALA A 217 -1.91 2.94 -22.76
C ALA A 217 -2.71 1.64 -22.93
N ALA A 218 -3.05 0.98 -21.84
CA ALA A 218 -3.87 -0.23 -21.78
C ALA A 218 -5.40 0.04 -21.75
N ASN A 219 -5.85 1.29 -21.90
CA ASN A 219 -7.23 1.76 -21.73
C ASN A 219 -7.77 1.69 -20.29
N CYS A 220 -6.97 1.41 -19.29
CA CYS A 220 -7.41 1.40 -17.90
C CYS A 220 -7.43 2.84 -17.33
N PRO A 221 -8.62 3.40 -16.98
CA PRO A 221 -8.72 4.78 -16.51
C PRO A 221 -8.67 4.93 -14.99
N TRP A 222 -8.71 3.84 -14.22
CA TRP A 222 -8.88 3.87 -12.78
C TRP A 222 -8.01 2.80 -12.11
N VAL A 223 -7.27 3.20 -11.06
CA VAL A 223 -6.37 2.31 -10.32
C VAL A 223 -6.74 2.26 -8.84
N TYR A 224 -6.65 1.06 -8.23
CA TYR A 224 -6.88 0.86 -6.80
C TYR A 224 -5.61 1.15 -6.01
N ASN A 225 -5.18 2.40 -6.09
CA ASN A 225 -3.99 2.96 -5.46
C ASN A 225 -4.21 4.45 -5.20
N PRO A 226 -3.52 5.10 -4.26
CA PRO A 226 -2.48 4.65 -3.31
C PRO A 226 -2.99 3.75 -2.17
N VAL A 227 -2.09 2.87 -1.66
CA VAL A 227 -2.33 2.12 -0.41
C VAL A 227 -1.68 2.88 0.74
N VAL A 228 -2.47 3.26 1.75
CA VAL A 228 -2.00 4.08 2.89
C VAL A 228 -2.39 3.52 4.25
N ASP A 229 -2.53 2.21 4.31
CA ASP A 229 -2.65 1.49 5.57
C ASP A 229 -1.35 1.61 6.36
N LEU A 230 -1.39 2.07 7.60
CA LEU A 230 -0.18 2.19 8.41
C LEU A 230 0.37 0.81 8.79
N SER A 231 1.65 0.58 8.51
CA SER A 231 2.35 -0.67 8.80
C SER A 231 2.90 -0.69 10.22
N ARG A 232 2.04 -0.63 11.23
CA ARG A 232 2.40 -0.56 12.65
C ARG A 232 2.49 -1.93 13.33
N ASP A 233 1.93 -2.96 12.73
CA ASP A 233 2.00 -4.34 13.23
C ASP A 233 2.79 -5.21 12.25
N PRO A 234 4.00 -5.66 12.59
CA PRO A 234 4.83 -6.48 11.70
C PRO A 234 4.24 -7.86 11.40
N ARG A 235 3.22 -8.32 12.14
CA ARG A 235 2.57 -9.59 11.89
C ARG A 235 1.60 -9.54 10.71
N TRP A 236 1.14 -8.33 10.32
CA TRP A 236 0.20 -8.15 9.22
C TRP A 236 0.86 -8.44 7.86
N PRO A 237 0.21 -9.23 6.96
CA PRO A 237 0.85 -9.64 5.71
C PRO A 237 0.99 -8.51 4.67
N ARG A 238 0.29 -7.40 4.83
CA ARG A 238 0.26 -6.29 3.86
C ARG A 238 1.10 -5.09 4.28
N VAL A 239 2.06 -5.27 5.20
CA VAL A 239 2.99 -4.22 5.64
C VAL A 239 3.69 -3.55 4.46
N TYR A 240 4.13 -4.31 3.47
CA TYR A 240 4.88 -3.81 2.32
C TYR A 240 4.04 -2.96 1.35
N GLU A 241 2.71 -3.04 1.42
CA GLU A 241 1.81 -2.34 0.50
C GLU A 241 1.63 -0.85 0.85
N SER A 242 2.13 -0.39 2.00
CA SER A 242 2.07 1.01 2.44
C SER A 242 3.46 1.59 2.69
N PHE A 243 3.53 2.91 3.00
CA PHE A 243 4.79 3.65 3.13
C PHE A 243 5.42 3.55 4.53
N GLY A 244 4.98 2.62 5.38
CA GLY A 244 5.56 2.39 6.71
C GLY A 244 4.62 2.76 7.86
N GLU A 245 5.20 2.89 9.07
CA GLU A 245 4.44 3.00 10.32
C GLU A 245 3.96 4.42 10.66
N ASP A 246 4.50 5.44 9.99
CA ASP A 246 4.26 6.84 10.34
C ASP A 246 3.18 7.51 9.50
N ALA A 247 2.25 8.23 10.16
CA ALA A 247 1.13 8.90 9.51
C ALA A 247 1.57 10.05 8.60
N ILE A 248 2.64 10.80 8.95
CA ILE A 248 3.14 11.92 8.14
C ILE A 248 3.83 11.42 6.87
N VAL A 249 4.61 10.32 6.98
CA VAL A 249 5.21 9.69 5.79
C VAL A 249 4.12 9.24 4.83
N ASN A 250 3.14 8.46 5.31
CA ASN A 250 2.01 8.01 4.47
C ASN A 250 1.23 9.21 3.89
N SER A 251 0.98 10.25 4.68
CA SER A 251 0.26 11.46 4.22
C SER A 251 0.99 12.20 3.11
N LYS A 252 2.31 12.40 3.24
CA LYS A 252 3.09 13.10 2.20
C LYS A 252 3.25 12.26 0.94
N MET A 253 3.45 10.95 1.08
CA MET A 253 3.55 10.03 -0.05
C MET A 253 2.23 9.92 -0.82
N VAL A 254 1.09 9.77 -0.12
CA VAL A 254 -0.22 9.68 -0.78
C VAL A 254 -0.56 10.94 -1.56
N VAL A 255 -0.26 12.12 -1.01
CA VAL A 255 -0.48 13.39 -1.72
C VAL A 255 0.37 13.47 -2.99
N ALA A 256 1.63 13.03 -2.92
CA ALA A 256 2.53 12.98 -4.07
C ALA A 256 2.02 12.00 -5.15
N GLU A 257 1.61 10.79 -4.76
CA GLU A 257 1.08 9.80 -5.70
C GLU A 257 -0.25 10.25 -6.33
N ILE A 258 -1.19 10.83 -5.56
CA ILE A 258 -2.45 11.35 -6.13
C ILE A 258 -2.17 12.38 -7.22
N LYS A 259 -1.21 13.29 -7.01
CA LYS A 259 -0.79 14.26 -8.03
C LYS A 259 -0.16 13.59 -9.24
N GLY A 260 0.67 12.56 -9.03
CA GLY A 260 1.25 11.79 -10.13
C GLY A 260 0.19 11.03 -10.93
N TYR A 261 -0.76 10.38 -10.26
CA TYR A 261 -1.84 9.63 -10.92
C TYR A 261 -2.86 10.53 -11.63
N GLN A 262 -3.34 11.61 -10.96
CA GLN A 262 -4.48 12.41 -11.42
C GLN A 262 -4.07 13.69 -12.15
N GLY A 263 -2.79 14.10 -12.08
CA GLY A 263 -2.32 15.39 -12.60
C GLY A 263 -2.71 16.56 -11.71
N ASP A 264 -2.56 17.79 -12.24
CA ASP A 264 -2.72 19.03 -11.47
C ASP A 264 -4.16 19.56 -11.44
N ASP A 265 -5.02 19.16 -12.40
CA ASP A 265 -6.43 19.59 -12.45
C ASP A 265 -7.37 18.45 -12.03
N PRO A 266 -7.84 18.43 -10.77
CA PRO A 266 -8.67 17.34 -10.26
C PRO A 266 -10.08 17.31 -10.87
N ASN A 267 -10.54 18.39 -11.56
CA ASN A 267 -11.80 18.40 -12.29
C ASN A 267 -11.65 17.89 -13.73
N HIS A 268 -10.43 17.80 -14.25
CA HIS A 268 -10.14 17.35 -15.59
C HIS A 268 -8.88 16.48 -15.64
N ILE A 269 -9.06 15.19 -15.38
CA ILE A 269 -8.00 14.18 -15.46
C ILE A 269 -7.80 13.84 -16.94
N ASP A 270 -6.67 14.22 -17.50
CA ASP A 270 -6.41 14.10 -18.93
C ASP A 270 -6.15 12.67 -19.41
N GLN A 271 -5.88 12.51 -20.70
CA GLN A 271 -5.72 11.19 -21.31
C GLN A 271 -4.47 10.40 -20.86
N TYR A 272 -3.53 11.02 -20.18
CA TYR A 272 -2.29 10.41 -19.68
C TYR A 272 -2.34 10.09 -18.18
N HIS A 273 -3.38 10.60 -17.49
CA HIS A 273 -3.58 10.42 -16.06
C HIS A 273 -4.78 9.51 -15.77
N VAL A 274 -4.82 8.93 -14.58
CA VAL A 274 -5.87 7.99 -14.13
C VAL A 274 -6.53 8.47 -12.84
N GLY A 275 -7.74 8.00 -12.58
CA GLY A 275 -8.36 8.17 -11.27
C GLY A 275 -7.75 7.25 -10.22
N THR A 276 -7.63 7.74 -9.00
CA THR A 276 -7.16 6.96 -7.86
C THR A 276 -8.31 6.36 -7.06
N SER A 277 -8.06 5.22 -6.42
CA SER A 277 -8.87 4.67 -5.34
C SER A 277 -7.96 4.43 -4.13
N THR A 278 -7.83 5.45 -3.27
CA THR A 278 -7.02 5.33 -2.06
C THR A 278 -7.59 4.27 -1.13
N LYS A 279 -6.75 3.34 -0.64
CA LYS A 279 -7.20 2.15 0.09
C LYS A 279 -6.30 1.82 1.30
N HIS A 280 -6.83 1.09 2.29
CA HIS A 280 -8.22 0.65 2.48
C HIS A 280 -8.83 1.49 3.60
N TYR A 281 -9.80 2.31 3.33
CA TYR A 281 -10.38 3.32 4.23
C TYR A 281 -11.10 2.68 5.41
N PHE A 282 -10.60 2.82 6.63
CA PHE A 282 -9.29 3.09 7.19
C PHE A 282 -9.00 2.09 8.33
N ALA A 283 -7.80 2.12 8.94
CA ALA A 283 -7.36 1.27 10.06
C ALA A 283 -7.29 -0.24 9.75
N TYR A 284 -7.16 -0.62 8.49
CA TYR A 284 -7.03 -2.01 8.06
C TYR A 284 -5.68 -2.61 8.51
N GLY A 285 -4.61 -1.80 8.52
CA GLY A 285 -3.28 -2.19 8.99
C GLY A 285 -3.13 -2.31 10.52
N ALA A 286 -4.24 -2.38 11.28
CA ALA A 286 -4.24 -2.52 12.74
C ALA A 286 -4.97 -3.79 13.23
N PRO A 287 -4.80 -4.96 12.60
CA PRO A 287 -5.51 -6.16 13.03
C PRO A 287 -5.02 -6.62 14.40
N TRP A 288 -5.92 -6.76 15.37
CA TRP A 288 -5.58 -7.16 16.73
C TRP A 288 -4.78 -8.47 16.78
N THR A 289 -5.12 -9.40 15.90
CA THR A 289 -4.45 -10.72 15.83
C THR A 289 -3.21 -10.74 14.94
N GLY A 290 -2.89 -9.63 14.27
CA GLY A 290 -1.87 -9.56 13.24
C GLY A 290 -2.26 -10.25 11.92
N LYS A 291 -3.45 -10.84 11.82
CA LYS A 291 -3.93 -11.56 10.64
C LYS A 291 -4.80 -10.66 9.76
N ASP A 292 -4.67 -10.85 8.47
CA ASP A 292 -5.45 -10.12 7.47
C ASP A 292 -6.96 -10.28 7.67
N ARG A 293 -7.73 -9.24 7.40
CA ARG A 293 -9.20 -9.17 7.49
C ARG A 293 -9.77 -9.45 8.88
N THR A 294 -8.99 -9.17 9.94
CA THR A 294 -9.42 -9.34 11.33
C THR A 294 -9.63 -7.99 12.03
N PRO A 295 -10.45 -7.95 13.12
CA PRO A 295 -10.84 -6.69 13.76
C PRO A 295 -9.69 -5.87 14.32
N ALA A 296 -9.81 -4.54 14.23
CA ALA A 296 -8.98 -3.57 14.93
C ALA A 296 -9.66 -3.09 16.22
N TYR A 297 -8.87 -2.91 17.29
CA TYR A 297 -9.32 -2.29 18.56
C TYR A 297 -8.42 -1.11 18.87
N LEU A 298 -8.94 0.10 18.70
CA LEU A 298 -8.18 1.33 18.72
C LEU A 298 -8.85 2.38 19.60
N SER A 299 -8.04 3.16 20.32
CA SER A 299 -8.53 4.34 21.00
C SER A 299 -8.98 5.42 20.00
N PRO A 300 -9.89 6.34 20.36
CA PRO A 300 -10.25 7.49 19.53
C PRO A 300 -9.02 8.29 19.08
N GLN A 301 -8.01 8.43 19.94
CA GLN A 301 -6.74 9.07 19.65
C GLN A 301 -6.02 8.37 18.49
N MET A 302 -5.79 7.06 18.59
CA MET A 302 -5.13 6.28 17.53
C MET A 302 -5.88 6.37 16.21
N ILE A 303 -7.21 6.30 16.27
CA ILE A 303 -8.07 6.41 15.08
C ILE A 303 -7.82 7.74 14.36
N ARG A 304 -7.93 8.88 15.07
CA ARG A 304 -7.89 10.21 14.47
C ARG A 304 -6.47 10.67 14.13
N GLU A 305 -5.52 10.48 15.05
CA GLU A 305 -4.16 11.01 14.88
C GLU A 305 -3.30 10.16 13.92
N LYS A 306 -3.57 8.87 13.82
CA LYS A 306 -2.72 7.94 13.08
C LYS A 306 -3.44 7.40 11.84
N TYR A 307 -4.47 6.59 12.01
CA TYR A 307 -5.04 5.81 10.92
C TYR A 307 -5.96 6.60 9.98
N PHE A 308 -6.67 7.62 10.48
CA PHE A 308 -7.52 8.47 9.63
C PHE A 308 -6.73 9.55 8.89
N GLU A 309 -5.65 10.06 9.47
CA GLU A 309 -4.90 11.21 8.94
C GLU A 309 -4.43 11.03 7.48
N PRO A 310 -3.81 9.91 7.03
CA PRO A 310 -3.45 9.74 5.63
C PRO A 310 -4.64 9.79 4.67
N PHE A 311 -5.78 9.24 5.05
CA PHE A 311 -7.02 9.29 4.25
C PHE A 311 -7.65 10.68 4.22
N LYS A 312 -7.55 11.42 5.32
CA LYS A 312 -7.91 12.84 5.35
C LYS A 312 -7.07 13.64 4.37
N GLN A 313 -5.75 13.45 4.38
CA GLN A 313 -4.84 14.11 3.43
C GLN A 313 -5.11 13.68 1.98
N ALA A 314 -5.45 12.41 1.73
CA ALA A 314 -5.88 11.94 0.42
C ALA A 314 -7.18 12.62 -0.05
N ALA A 315 -8.18 12.76 0.83
CA ALA A 315 -9.41 13.49 0.54
C ALA A 315 -9.14 14.96 0.20
N LEU A 316 -8.28 15.62 0.98
CA LEU A 316 -7.88 17.01 0.77
C LEU A 316 -7.01 17.19 -0.51
N ALA A 317 -6.26 16.18 -0.92
CA ALA A 317 -5.52 16.16 -2.18
C ALA A 317 -6.44 15.88 -3.40
N GLY A 318 -7.69 15.52 -3.18
CA GLY A 318 -8.67 15.30 -4.23
C GLY A 318 -8.64 13.90 -4.84
N THR A 319 -8.31 12.86 -4.06
CA THR A 319 -8.45 11.46 -4.53
C THR A 319 -9.86 11.23 -5.11
N LEU A 320 -9.92 10.61 -6.28
CA LEU A 320 -11.18 10.47 -7.02
C LEU A 320 -12.15 9.51 -6.32
N THR A 321 -11.62 8.44 -5.73
CA THR A 321 -12.40 7.42 -5.03
C THR A 321 -11.62 6.88 -3.82
N MET A 322 -12.31 6.15 -2.94
CA MET A 322 -11.67 5.38 -1.88
C MET A 322 -12.30 3.99 -1.79
N MET A 323 -11.46 2.97 -1.59
CA MET A 323 -11.90 1.59 -1.29
C MET A 323 -11.96 1.39 0.22
N VAL A 324 -13.06 0.82 0.70
CA VAL A 324 -13.33 0.68 2.13
C VAL A 324 -12.61 -0.54 2.72
N ASN A 325 -12.15 -0.42 3.96
CA ASN A 325 -11.50 -1.46 4.75
C ASN A 325 -12.37 -2.72 4.89
N SER A 326 -11.78 -3.88 4.64
CA SER A 326 -12.43 -5.20 4.71
C SER A 326 -12.48 -5.80 6.14
N ALA A 327 -12.55 -4.96 7.18
CA ALA A 327 -12.60 -5.39 8.58
C ALA A 327 -13.47 -4.47 9.44
N SER A 328 -13.50 -4.72 10.75
CA SER A 328 -14.22 -3.90 11.74
C SER A 328 -13.26 -3.10 12.62
N ILE A 329 -13.72 -1.94 13.08
CA ILE A 329 -13.05 -1.10 14.07
C ILE A 329 -13.92 -1.09 15.33
N ASN A 330 -13.36 -1.51 16.47
CA ASN A 330 -14.06 -1.56 17.75
C ASN A 330 -15.42 -2.28 17.69
N GLY A 331 -15.48 -3.37 16.89
CA GLY A 331 -16.67 -4.21 16.73
C GLY A 331 -17.68 -3.72 15.67
N VAL A 332 -17.43 -2.59 15.00
CA VAL A 332 -18.30 -2.08 13.93
C VAL A 332 -17.57 -2.24 12.58
N PRO A 333 -18.11 -3.06 11.63
CA PRO A 333 -17.56 -3.10 10.27
C PRO A 333 -17.58 -1.71 9.64
N VAL A 334 -16.50 -1.31 8.96
CA VAL A 334 -16.44 0.02 8.36
C VAL A 334 -17.55 0.20 7.34
N HIS A 335 -17.89 -0.85 6.58
CA HIS A 335 -19.02 -0.87 5.64
C HIS A 335 -20.41 -0.66 6.28
N ALA A 336 -20.51 -0.72 7.61
CA ALA A 336 -21.74 -0.46 8.35
C ALA A 336 -21.72 0.89 9.12
N SER A 337 -20.63 1.64 9.04
CA SER A 337 -20.44 2.87 9.82
C SER A 337 -20.81 4.13 9.02
N TYR A 338 -22.00 4.67 9.29
CA TYR A 338 -22.39 6.00 8.78
C TYR A 338 -21.43 7.09 9.25
N GLU A 339 -20.95 7.00 10.49
CA GLU A 339 -20.03 7.97 11.07
C GLU A 339 -18.75 8.09 10.26
N TYR A 340 -18.10 6.98 9.96
CA TYR A 340 -16.83 7.00 9.23
C TYR A 340 -17.00 7.36 7.76
N MET A 341 -17.95 6.70 7.07
CA MET A 341 -18.09 6.85 5.63
C MET A 341 -18.84 8.12 5.20
N THR A 342 -19.90 8.50 5.92
CA THR A 342 -20.71 9.64 5.56
C THR A 342 -20.35 10.87 6.38
N LYS A 343 -20.39 10.78 7.72
CA LYS A 343 -20.19 11.94 8.59
C LYS A 343 -18.78 12.52 8.43
N TRP A 344 -17.73 11.73 8.66
CA TRP A 344 -16.35 12.26 8.62
C TRP A 344 -15.91 12.62 7.20
N LEU A 345 -16.17 11.73 6.23
CA LEU A 345 -15.60 11.87 4.90
C LEU A 345 -16.43 12.77 3.99
N LYS A 346 -17.75 12.48 3.87
CA LYS A 346 -18.61 13.18 2.90
C LYS A 346 -19.18 14.50 3.43
N GLU A 347 -19.52 14.56 4.73
CA GLU A 347 -20.10 15.76 5.35
C GLU A 347 -19.01 16.69 5.94
N ASP A 348 -18.16 16.21 6.84
CA ASP A 348 -17.18 17.05 7.54
C ASP A 348 -16.06 17.50 6.61
N LEU A 349 -15.45 16.59 5.82
CA LEU A 349 -14.42 16.94 4.83
C LEU A 349 -14.98 17.45 3.51
N GLN A 350 -16.31 17.32 3.27
CA GLN A 350 -16.97 17.67 2.01
C GLN A 350 -16.32 17.00 0.79
N TRP A 351 -15.79 15.78 0.97
CA TRP A 351 -15.22 15.00 -0.11
C TRP A 351 -16.32 14.55 -1.09
N ASP A 352 -16.14 14.80 -2.36
CA ASP A 352 -17.14 14.60 -3.41
C ASP A 352 -16.91 13.37 -4.31
N GLY A 353 -15.87 12.56 -4.02
CA GLY A 353 -15.63 11.28 -4.65
C GLY A 353 -16.61 10.18 -4.22
N PHE A 354 -16.45 8.96 -4.71
CA PHE A 354 -17.30 7.82 -4.34
C PHE A 354 -16.54 6.75 -3.56
N LEU A 355 -17.28 6.03 -2.70
CA LEU A 355 -16.79 4.88 -1.96
C LEU A 355 -17.13 3.59 -2.68
N VAL A 356 -16.11 2.77 -2.97
CA VAL A 356 -16.24 1.39 -3.45
C VAL A 356 -15.90 0.42 -2.32
N THR A 357 -16.56 -0.75 -2.26
CA THR A 357 -16.21 -1.80 -1.30
C THR A 357 -14.92 -2.52 -1.71
N ASP A 358 -14.29 -3.24 -0.80
CA ASP A 358 -13.37 -4.33 -1.12
C ASP A 358 -14.18 -5.58 -1.55
N TRP A 359 -13.51 -6.66 -1.89
CA TRP A 359 -14.02 -7.87 -2.52
C TRP A 359 -15.18 -8.52 -1.74
N ALA A 360 -16.38 -8.44 -2.30
CA ALA A 360 -17.62 -9.00 -1.77
C ALA A 360 -17.99 -8.54 -0.34
N ASP A 361 -17.53 -7.39 0.12
CA ASP A 361 -17.61 -7.00 1.53
C ASP A 361 -19.02 -6.61 2.00
N ILE A 362 -19.94 -6.24 1.10
CA ILE A 362 -21.34 -6.13 1.50
C ILE A 362 -21.86 -7.52 1.92
N ASN A 363 -21.57 -8.58 1.15
CA ASN A 363 -21.98 -9.94 1.51
C ASN A 363 -21.32 -10.39 2.82
N ASN A 364 -20.10 -9.92 3.10
CA ASN A 364 -19.37 -10.25 4.32
C ASN A 364 -20.02 -9.69 5.59
N LEU A 365 -20.82 -8.63 5.52
CA LEU A 365 -21.64 -8.16 6.67
C LEU A 365 -22.58 -9.27 7.18
N PHE A 366 -23.07 -10.10 6.28
CA PHE A 366 -23.88 -11.28 6.61
C PHE A 366 -23.03 -12.53 6.88
N SER A 367 -22.12 -12.87 5.94
CA SER A 367 -21.44 -14.18 5.96
C SER A 367 -20.30 -14.24 6.99
N ARG A 368 -19.52 -13.17 7.17
CA ARG A 368 -18.35 -13.10 8.05
C ARG A 368 -18.62 -12.28 9.31
N GLU A 369 -19.04 -11.04 9.18
CA GLU A 369 -19.19 -10.09 10.30
C GLU A 369 -20.44 -10.34 11.16
N LYS A 370 -21.46 -11.02 10.63
CA LYS A 370 -22.71 -11.40 11.32
C LYS A 370 -23.53 -10.20 11.86
N VAL A 371 -23.39 -9.03 11.25
CA VAL A 371 -24.15 -7.80 11.63
C VAL A 371 -25.41 -7.60 10.80
N ALA A 372 -25.57 -8.37 9.73
CA ALA A 372 -26.78 -8.43 8.91
C ALA A 372 -27.43 -9.80 9.00
N LYS A 373 -28.77 -9.88 8.94
CA LYS A 373 -29.51 -11.14 9.03
C LYS A 373 -29.51 -11.94 7.72
N ASP A 374 -29.39 -11.26 6.60
CA ASP A 374 -29.34 -11.83 5.24
C ASP A 374 -28.63 -10.84 4.30
N LYS A 375 -28.40 -11.23 3.04
CA LYS A 375 -27.77 -10.40 2.02
C LYS A 375 -28.54 -9.09 1.75
N LYS A 376 -29.87 -9.13 1.73
CA LYS A 376 -30.69 -7.93 1.50
C LYS A 376 -30.51 -6.92 2.63
N ASP A 377 -30.45 -7.38 3.87
CA ASP A 377 -30.19 -6.55 5.04
C ASP A 377 -28.75 -6.00 5.02
N ALA A 378 -27.77 -6.78 4.57
CA ALA A 378 -26.39 -6.31 4.37
C ALA A 378 -26.31 -5.14 3.37
N ILE A 379 -27.00 -5.26 2.23
CA ILE A 379 -27.07 -4.18 1.24
C ILE A 379 -27.73 -2.94 1.84
N ARG A 380 -28.85 -3.11 2.56
CA ARG A 380 -29.54 -1.99 3.24
C ARG A 380 -28.62 -1.25 4.20
N ILE A 381 -27.85 -1.99 5.02
CA ILE A 381 -26.92 -1.41 5.99
C ILE A 381 -25.82 -0.63 5.26
N ALA A 382 -25.12 -1.25 4.33
CA ALA A 382 -23.97 -0.65 3.65
C ALA A 382 -24.33 0.58 2.81
N VAL A 383 -25.40 0.49 2.00
CA VAL A 383 -25.81 1.60 1.14
C VAL A 383 -26.29 2.81 1.98
N ASN A 384 -27.07 2.57 3.06
CA ASN A 384 -27.49 3.65 3.94
C ASN A 384 -26.32 4.22 4.78
N ALA A 385 -25.28 3.44 5.06
CA ALA A 385 -24.08 3.93 5.73
C ALA A 385 -23.19 4.79 4.83
N GLY A 386 -23.31 4.67 3.50
CA GLY A 386 -22.56 5.56 2.59
C GLY A 386 -21.84 4.88 1.43
N ILE A 387 -21.93 3.57 1.25
CA ILE A 387 -21.35 2.89 0.08
C ILE A 387 -22.03 3.36 -1.20
N ASP A 388 -21.23 3.70 -2.19
CA ASP A 388 -21.69 4.19 -3.51
C ASP A 388 -21.61 3.10 -4.57
N MET A 389 -20.59 2.23 -4.53
CA MET A 389 -20.38 1.14 -5.48
C MET A 389 -20.05 -0.15 -4.74
N SER A 390 -20.73 -1.23 -5.10
CA SER A 390 -20.47 -2.59 -4.59
C SER A 390 -19.55 -3.34 -5.52
N MET A 391 -18.37 -3.75 -5.05
CA MET A 391 -17.56 -4.77 -5.70
C MET A 391 -18.14 -6.13 -5.34
N ASP A 392 -19.15 -6.57 -6.11
CA ASP A 392 -19.74 -7.92 -6.03
C ASP A 392 -19.26 -8.72 -7.24
N PRO A 393 -18.09 -9.39 -7.15
CA PRO A 393 -17.32 -9.76 -8.32
C PRO A 393 -18.01 -10.77 -9.25
N TYR A 394 -18.94 -11.58 -8.74
CA TYR A 394 -19.52 -12.70 -9.49
C TYR A 394 -21.04 -12.71 -9.57
N SER A 395 -21.75 -11.70 -9.02
CA SER A 395 -23.19 -11.75 -8.90
C SER A 395 -23.85 -10.41 -9.24
N VAL A 396 -25.01 -10.50 -9.89
CA VAL A 396 -25.91 -9.36 -10.11
C VAL A 396 -27.02 -9.28 -9.05
N GLU A 397 -26.97 -10.12 -8.04
CA GLU A 397 -27.99 -10.19 -6.96
C GLU A 397 -28.13 -8.85 -6.22
N PHE A 398 -27.03 -8.10 -6.10
CA PHE A 398 -27.03 -6.75 -5.56
C PHE A 398 -28.07 -5.85 -6.27
N CYS A 399 -28.16 -5.90 -7.59
CA CYS A 399 -29.11 -5.07 -8.35
C CYS A 399 -30.57 -5.46 -8.04
N ILE A 400 -30.85 -6.74 -7.89
CA ILE A 400 -32.21 -7.24 -7.60
C ILE A 400 -32.63 -6.78 -6.20
N LEU A 401 -31.80 -7.05 -5.21
CA LEU A 401 -32.12 -6.79 -3.81
C LEU A 401 -32.13 -5.29 -3.47
N LEU A 402 -31.24 -4.49 -4.10
CA LEU A 402 -31.25 -3.04 -3.91
C LEU A 402 -32.52 -2.40 -4.52
N LYS A 403 -32.95 -2.87 -5.69
CA LYS A 403 -34.20 -2.41 -6.31
C LYS A 403 -35.41 -2.67 -5.40
N GLU A 404 -35.50 -3.87 -4.81
CA GLU A 404 -36.54 -4.20 -3.85
C GLU A 404 -36.49 -3.27 -2.62
N LEU A 405 -35.29 -3.02 -2.06
CA LEU A 405 -35.12 -2.11 -0.92
C LEU A 405 -35.58 -0.68 -1.21
N VAL A 406 -35.36 -0.18 -2.42
CA VAL A 406 -35.85 1.13 -2.86
C VAL A 406 -37.38 1.13 -2.98
N GLN A 407 -37.97 0.08 -3.58
CA GLN A 407 -39.43 -0.06 -3.71
C GLN A 407 -40.14 -0.21 -2.36
N GLU A 408 -39.48 -0.85 -1.39
CA GLU A 408 -39.95 -0.97 -0.01
C GLU A 408 -39.73 0.32 0.84
N GLY A 409 -39.08 1.34 0.28
CA GLY A 409 -38.74 2.58 0.99
C GLY A 409 -37.64 2.43 2.06
N LYS A 410 -36.93 1.30 2.10
CA LYS A 410 -35.86 1.01 3.06
C LYS A 410 -34.51 1.64 2.66
N VAL A 411 -34.35 1.96 1.39
CA VAL A 411 -33.30 2.80 0.84
C VAL A 411 -33.97 3.94 0.09
N LYS A 412 -33.65 5.19 0.44
CA LYS A 412 -34.24 6.36 -0.19
C LYS A 412 -33.68 6.58 -1.59
N MET A 413 -34.53 7.04 -2.52
CA MET A 413 -34.09 7.40 -3.87
C MET A 413 -32.99 8.47 -3.85
N SER A 414 -33.06 9.43 -2.91
CA SER A 414 -32.02 10.45 -2.75
C SER A 414 -30.64 9.87 -2.43
N ARG A 415 -30.55 8.71 -1.73
CA ARG A 415 -29.29 8.02 -1.46
C ARG A 415 -28.74 7.37 -2.74
N ILE A 416 -29.62 6.79 -3.57
CA ILE A 416 -29.25 6.25 -4.89
C ILE A 416 -28.74 7.37 -5.79
N ASP A 417 -29.47 8.49 -5.87
CA ASP A 417 -29.08 9.65 -6.65
C ASP A 417 -27.74 10.25 -6.22
N ASP A 418 -27.44 10.30 -4.91
CA ASP A 418 -26.16 10.75 -4.41
C ASP A 418 -25.02 9.80 -4.84
N ALA A 419 -25.20 8.47 -4.72
CA ALA A 419 -24.21 7.49 -5.16
C ALA A 419 -23.89 7.64 -6.65
N VAL A 420 -24.94 7.65 -7.47
CA VAL A 420 -24.78 7.73 -8.94
C VAL A 420 -24.21 9.07 -9.37
N ARG A 421 -24.58 10.17 -8.72
CA ARG A 421 -24.00 11.50 -8.95
C ARG A 421 -22.48 11.50 -8.76
N ARG A 422 -21.99 10.85 -7.69
CA ARG A 422 -20.56 10.71 -7.39
C ARG A 422 -19.85 9.84 -8.42
N ILE A 423 -20.44 8.73 -8.83
CA ILE A 423 -19.90 7.84 -9.88
C ILE A 423 -19.84 8.56 -11.23
N LEU A 424 -20.91 9.27 -11.61
CA LEU A 424 -20.94 10.06 -12.85
C LEU A 424 -19.88 11.16 -12.84
N ARG A 425 -19.70 11.85 -11.70
CA ARG A 425 -18.67 12.87 -11.52
C ARG A 425 -17.29 12.31 -11.82
N ALA A 426 -16.95 11.14 -11.27
CA ALA A 426 -15.69 10.47 -11.54
C ALA A 426 -15.52 10.15 -13.05
N LYS A 427 -16.53 9.61 -13.69
CA LYS A 427 -16.52 9.30 -15.14
C LYS A 427 -16.34 10.55 -16.01
N TYR A 428 -16.97 11.68 -15.64
CA TYR A 428 -16.78 12.95 -16.33
C TYR A 428 -15.41 13.56 -16.10
N ARG A 429 -14.89 13.55 -14.84
CA ARG A 429 -13.55 14.03 -14.53
C ARG A 429 -12.45 13.25 -15.27
N LEU A 430 -12.67 11.95 -15.51
CA LEU A 430 -11.78 11.08 -16.28
C LEU A 430 -11.90 11.28 -17.82
N GLY A 431 -12.81 12.16 -18.29
CA GLY A 431 -13.05 12.38 -19.71
C GLY A 431 -13.65 11.19 -20.46
N LEU A 432 -14.23 10.21 -19.74
CA LEU A 432 -14.71 8.97 -20.37
C LEU A 432 -15.94 9.18 -21.28
N PHE A 433 -16.77 10.21 -21.05
CA PHE A 433 -17.88 10.55 -21.93
C PHE A 433 -17.43 11.10 -23.27
N GLU A 434 -16.33 11.86 -23.28
CA GLU A 434 -15.74 12.46 -24.49
C GLU A 434 -14.84 11.45 -25.22
N LYS A 435 -14.03 10.70 -24.44
CA LYS A 435 -13.04 9.75 -24.98
C LYS A 435 -12.97 8.49 -24.10
N PRO A 436 -13.91 7.53 -24.29
CA PRO A 436 -13.98 6.32 -23.47
C PRO A 436 -12.77 5.37 -23.62
N ASN A 437 -12.00 5.51 -24.70
CA ASN A 437 -10.78 4.75 -24.97
C ASN A 437 -9.62 5.72 -25.24
N THR A 438 -8.52 5.57 -24.54
CA THR A 438 -7.34 6.46 -24.62
C THR A 438 -6.12 5.81 -25.26
N GLY A 439 -5.98 4.48 -25.15
CA GLY A 439 -4.83 3.73 -25.66
C GLY A 439 -4.61 3.86 -27.17
N GLY A 440 -3.38 3.58 -27.61
CA GLY A 440 -2.94 3.67 -29.01
C GLY A 440 -1.89 4.76 -29.22
N LYS A 441 -2.07 5.66 -30.20
CA LYS A 441 -1.12 6.76 -30.47
C LYS A 441 -0.94 7.68 -29.26
N GLY A 442 0.32 8.08 -28.97
CA GLY A 442 0.67 8.97 -27.86
C GLY A 442 1.22 8.23 -26.64
N PHE A 443 1.39 6.91 -26.73
CA PHE A 443 1.93 6.09 -25.64
C PHE A 443 3.22 5.35 -26.04
N GLU A 444 4.04 5.99 -26.86
CA GLU A 444 5.29 5.43 -27.40
C GLU A 444 6.35 5.18 -26.31
N LYS A 445 6.18 5.79 -25.12
CA LYS A 445 7.07 5.57 -23.97
C LYS A 445 6.72 4.34 -23.12
N PHE A 446 5.66 3.59 -23.45
CA PHE A 446 5.29 2.39 -22.71
C PHE A 446 6.47 1.40 -22.65
N GLY A 447 6.90 1.01 -21.43
CA GLY A 447 8.02 0.09 -21.21
C GLY A 447 9.38 0.63 -21.69
N SER A 448 9.56 1.94 -21.78
CA SER A 448 10.77 2.57 -22.31
C SER A 448 11.96 2.50 -21.35
N ASP A 449 13.16 2.70 -21.90
CA ASP A 449 14.40 2.82 -21.11
C ASP A 449 14.38 4.03 -20.16
N GLU A 450 13.63 5.08 -20.49
CA GLU A 450 13.43 6.25 -19.62
C GLU A 450 12.69 5.81 -18.33
N PHE A 451 11.62 5.04 -18.47
CA PHE A 451 10.84 4.53 -17.37
C PHE A 451 11.59 3.46 -16.56
N ALA A 452 12.34 2.60 -17.26
CA ALA A 452 13.24 1.64 -16.63
C ALA A 452 14.27 2.31 -15.71
N LYS A 453 14.89 3.41 -16.16
CA LYS A 453 15.85 4.20 -15.37
C LYS A 453 15.20 4.85 -14.15
N ALA A 454 13.95 5.31 -14.27
CA ALA A 454 13.21 5.87 -13.13
C ALA A 454 12.96 4.80 -12.05
N SER A 455 12.58 3.59 -12.46
CA SER A 455 12.38 2.46 -11.54
C SER A 455 13.69 2.00 -10.89
N LEU A 456 14.79 1.88 -11.65
CA LEU A 456 16.12 1.56 -11.12
C LEU A 456 16.56 2.58 -10.06
N LYS A 457 16.39 3.88 -10.36
CA LYS A 457 16.71 4.96 -9.41
C LYS A 457 15.88 4.86 -8.13
N ALA A 458 14.59 4.56 -8.24
CA ALA A 458 13.74 4.37 -7.07
C ALA A 458 14.20 3.17 -6.23
N ALA A 459 14.63 2.08 -6.85
CA ALA A 459 15.18 0.92 -6.16
C ALA A 459 16.51 1.25 -5.44
N GLU A 460 17.44 1.97 -6.09
CA GLU A 460 18.70 2.40 -5.50
C GLU A 460 18.50 3.31 -4.28
N GLU A 461 17.55 4.25 -4.34
CA GLU A 461 17.27 5.20 -3.26
C GLU A 461 16.41 4.62 -2.12
N SER A 462 15.99 3.36 -2.21
CA SER A 462 15.04 2.75 -1.27
C SER A 462 15.61 1.60 -0.43
N MET A 463 16.81 1.11 -0.73
CA MET A 463 17.48 0.05 0.06
C MET A 463 18.25 0.66 1.23
N VAL A 464 18.15 0.05 2.41
CA VAL A 464 18.67 0.58 3.66
C VAL A 464 19.94 -0.14 4.07
N LEU A 465 21.04 0.58 4.24
CA LEU A 465 22.25 0.04 4.87
C LEU A 465 22.11 0.13 6.40
N LEU A 466 22.05 -1.02 7.08
CA LEU A 466 21.80 -1.13 8.52
C LEU A 466 23.07 -1.35 9.33
N LYS A 467 24.10 -1.96 8.74
CA LYS A 467 25.36 -2.27 9.40
C LYS A 467 26.50 -2.33 8.36
N ASN A 468 27.70 -1.82 8.70
CA ASN A 468 28.89 -1.91 7.84
C ASN A 468 30.16 -1.87 8.67
N GLU A 469 30.46 -2.95 9.41
CA GLU A 469 31.62 -3.05 10.27
C GLU A 469 32.91 -3.16 9.46
N GLY A 470 33.90 -2.36 9.83
CA GLY A 470 35.19 -2.35 9.17
C GLY A 470 35.18 -1.88 7.72
N ASN A 471 34.12 -1.18 7.31
CA ASN A 471 33.92 -0.74 5.94
C ASN A 471 34.00 -1.90 4.92
N LEU A 472 33.36 -3.06 5.24
CA LEU A 472 33.29 -4.21 4.34
C LEU A 472 32.64 -3.81 2.99
N LEU A 473 31.64 -2.95 3.02
CA LEU A 473 31.05 -2.34 1.84
C LEU A 473 31.60 -0.92 1.62
N PRO A 474 31.81 -0.47 0.37
CA PRO A 474 31.55 -1.19 -0.89
C PRO A 474 32.59 -2.30 -1.18
N LEU A 475 32.14 -3.39 -1.81
CA LEU A 475 32.98 -4.54 -2.11
C LEU A 475 34.15 -4.24 -3.06
N THR A 476 34.05 -3.20 -3.87
CA THR A 476 35.12 -2.69 -4.76
C THR A 476 36.29 -2.06 -4.02
N SER A 477 36.18 -1.78 -2.71
CA SER A 477 37.27 -1.30 -1.86
C SER A 477 38.31 -2.40 -1.54
N HIS A 478 38.01 -3.67 -1.88
CA HIS A 478 38.86 -4.84 -1.62
C HIS A 478 39.68 -5.23 -2.85
N PRO A 479 40.79 -5.95 -2.67
CA PRO A 479 41.61 -6.43 -3.79
C PRO A 479 40.81 -7.26 -4.79
N SER A 480 41.01 -6.98 -6.09
CA SER A 480 40.34 -7.70 -7.19
C SER A 480 41.28 -8.80 -7.76
N PRO A 481 40.76 -9.96 -8.24
CA PRO A 481 39.33 -10.33 -8.29
C PRO A 481 38.82 -10.87 -6.94
N LEU A 482 37.69 -10.32 -6.45
CA LEU A 482 37.00 -10.77 -5.25
C LEU A 482 36.08 -11.96 -5.58
N LYS A 483 36.24 -13.08 -4.91
CA LYS A 483 35.36 -14.26 -5.04
C LYS A 483 34.21 -14.16 -4.05
N ILE A 484 32.99 -14.15 -4.54
CA ILE A 484 31.74 -14.00 -3.76
C ILE A 484 30.99 -15.33 -3.74
N LEU A 485 30.72 -15.86 -2.57
CA LEU A 485 29.68 -16.88 -2.40
C LEU A 485 28.34 -16.17 -2.27
N LEU A 486 27.45 -16.40 -3.21
CA LEU A 486 26.06 -15.95 -3.17
C LEU A 486 25.19 -17.12 -2.69
N THR A 487 24.45 -16.93 -1.61
CA THR A 487 23.71 -18.00 -0.93
C THR A 487 22.35 -17.51 -0.42
N GLY A 488 21.49 -18.41 0.03
CA GLY A 488 20.14 -18.13 0.53
C GLY A 488 19.05 -18.25 -0.55
N PRO A 489 17.79 -18.41 -0.14
CA PRO A 489 16.68 -18.68 -1.07
C PRO A 489 16.37 -17.50 -2.02
N ASN A 490 16.67 -16.28 -1.61
CA ASN A 490 16.39 -15.06 -2.39
C ASN A 490 17.52 -14.71 -3.39
N ALA A 491 18.61 -15.46 -3.41
CA ALA A 491 19.79 -15.17 -4.22
C ALA A 491 19.51 -15.16 -5.73
N ASN A 492 18.62 -16.02 -6.21
CA ASN A 492 18.33 -16.21 -7.63
C ASN A 492 16.83 -16.40 -7.89
N GLN A 493 16.01 -15.48 -7.39
CA GLN A 493 14.55 -15.52 -7.49
C GLN A 493 13.98 -14.14 -7.79
N MET A 494 13.45 -13.93 -8.99
CA MET A 494 12.85 -12.64 -9.37
C MET A 494 11.58 -12.35 -8.57
N ARG A 495 10.75 -13.37 -8.28
CA ARG A 495 9.49 -13.21 -7.55
C ARG A 495 9.68 -12.63 -6.14
N CYS A 496 10.82 -12.90 -5.48
CA CYS A 496 11.13 -12.33 -4.18
C CYS A 496 11.44 -10.82 -4.29
N LEU A 497 11.99 -10.37 -5.42
CA LEU A 497 12.30 -8.97 -5.67
C LEU A 497 11.06 -8.13 -6.00
N HIS A 498 10.12 -8.66 -6.78
CA HIS A 498 8.93 -7.89 -7.14
C HIS A 498 7.75 -8.07 -6.16
N GLY A 499 7.68 -9.22 -5.45
CA GLY A 499 6.66 -9.45 -4.42
C GLY A 499 5.26 -9.74 -4.95
N GLY A 500 4.27 -9.70 -4.06
CA GLY A 500 2.85 -9.83 -4.41
C GLY A 500 2.33 -8.71 -5.30
N TRP A 501 1.16 -8.88 -5.91
CA TRP A 501 0.56 -7.96 -6.89
C TRP A 501 1.43 -7.71 -8.14
N SER A 502 2.36 -8.61 -8.47
CA SER A 502 3.25 -8.47 -9.62
C SER A 502 2.93 -9.52 -10.67
N TYR A 503 2.37 -9.10 -11.80
CA TYR A 503 1.91 -9.94 -12.92
C TYR A 503 0.82 -10.96 -12.58
N THR A 504 0.79 -11.46 -11.34
CA THR A 504 -0.23 -12.32 -10.76
C THR A 504 -0.56 -11.82 -9.36
N TRP A 505 -1.70 -12.24 -8.80
CA TRP A 505 -2.12 -11.84 -7.46
C TRP A 505 -1.05 -12.09 -6.39
N GLN A 506 -0.50 -13.32 -6.32
CA GLN A 506 0.52 -13.66 -5.32
C GLN A 506 1.97 -13.34 -5.76
N GLY A 507 2.18 -12.79 -6.97
CA GLY A 507 3.51 -12.55 -7.52
C GLY A 507 4.28 -13.82 -7.89
N SER A 508 3.63 -14.97 -7.89
CA SER A 508 4.19 -16.28 -8.20
C SER A 508 3.76 -16.76 -9.61
N LYS A 509 4.48 -17.74 -10.17
CA LYS A 509 4.17 -18.31 -11.49
C LYS A 509 4.13 -17.25 -12.62
N ALA A 510 5.05 -16.32 -12.56
CA ALA A 510 5.16 -15.20 -13.49
C ALA A 510 6.60 -15.01 -14.01
N GLU A 511 7.43 -16.04 -13.90
CA GLU A 511 8.84 -16.03 -14.25
C GLU A 511 9.03 -15.68 -15.73
N ASP A 512 8.18 -16.22 -16.62
CA ASP A 512 8.16 -15.94 -18.06
C ASP A 512 7.84 -14.46 -18.40
N LEU A 513 7.20 -13.71 -17.48
CA LEU A 513 6.92 -12.28 -17.65
C LEU A 513 8.04 -11.38 -17.11
N SER A 514 8.99 -11.95 -16.39
CA SER A 514 10.11 -11.24 -15.75
C SER A 514 11.50 -11.66 -16.26
N GLU A 515 11.60 -12.54 -17.24
CA GLU A 515 12.87 -13.07 -17.79
C GLU A 515 13.86 -12.00 -18.28
N LYS A 516 13.37 -10.82 -18.66
CA LYS A 516 14.23 -9.72 -19.11
C LYS A 516 14.95 -8.96 -18.00
N TYR A 517 14.62 -9.22 -16.73
CA TYR A 517 15.18 -8.55 -15.58
C TYR A 517 16.19 -9.45 -14.87
N ASN A 518 17.17 -8.84 -14.20
CA ASN A 518 18.23 -9.57 -13.53
C ASN A 518 17.85 -9.93 -12.09
N THR A 519 17.96 -11.20 -11.73
CA THR A 519 18.01 -11.64 -10.32
C THR A 519 19.26 -11.05 -9.65
N ILE A 520 19.36 -11.18 -8.31
CA ILE A 520 20.59 -10.77 -7.58
C ILE A 520 21.81 -11.49 -8.15
N TYR A 521 21.69 -12.80 -8.44
CA TYR A 521 22.77 -13.60 -9.03
C TYR A 521 23.22 -13.04 -10.39
N GLU A 522 22.30 -12.81 -11.29
CA GLU A 522 22.59 -12.33 -12.64
C GLU A 522 23.19 -10.92 -12.61
N ALA A 523 22.65 -10.03 -11.78
CA ALA A 523 23.16 -8.67 -11.60
C ALA A 523 24.59 -8.67 -11.04
N LEU A 524 24.91 -9.51 -10.04
CA LEU A 524 26.27 -9.65 -9.52
C LEU A 524 27.21 -10.29 -10.53
N CYS A 525 26.77 -11.27 -11.33
CA CYS A 525 27.55 -11.82 -12.44
C CYS A 525 27.90 -10.75 -13.48
N ASN A 526 26.95 -9.88 -13.82
CA ASN A 526 27.16 -8.76 -14.74
C ASN A 526 28.15 -7.74 -14.16
N LYS A 527 28.09 -7.47 -12.84
CA LYS A 527 28.93 -6.47 -12.16
C LYS A 527 30.37 -6.96 -11.90
N TYR A 528 30.55 -8.19 -11.42
CA TYR A 528 31.85 -8.70 -10.93
C TYR A 528 32.46 -9.77 -11.85
N GLY A 529 31.75 -10.22 -12.87
CA GLY A 529 32.11 -11.33 -13.74
C GLY A 529 31.66 -12.70 -13.18
N LYS A 530 31.07 -13.51 -14.05
CA LYS A 530 30.46 -14.81 -13.70
C LYS A 530 31.41 -15.76 -12.98
N ASP A 531 32.68 -15.77 -13.36
CA ASP A 531 33.70 -16.64 -12.73
C ASP A 531 34.03 -16.25 -11.30
N ASN A 532 33.61 -15.07 -10.85
CA ASN A 532 33.84 -14.55 -9.50
C ASN A 532 32.64 -14.77 -8.58
N ILE A 533 31.50 -15.24 -9.11
CA ILE A 533 30.29 -15.50 -8.32
C ILE A 533 30.08 -17.01 -8.21
N ILE A 534 30.08 -17.52 -6.99
CA ILE A 534 29.77 -18.93 -6.69
C ILE A 534 28.32 -18.93 -6.18
N LEU A 535 27.39 -19.50 -6.93
CA LEU A 535 26.01 -19.64 -6.47
C LEU A 535 25.84 -21.02 -5.80
N GLU A 536 25.53 -21.01 -4.51
CA GLU A 536 25.10 -22.19 -3.76
C GLU A 536 24.07 -21.77 -2.72
N GLN A 537 22.79 -21.97 -3.03
CA GLN A 537 21.71 -21.40 -2.23
C GLN A 537 21.60 -22.01 -0.83
N GLY A 538 21.90 -23.30 -0.65
CA GLY A 538 21.80 -23.99 0.64
C GLY A 538 20.37 -24.16 1.18
N VAL A 539 19.50 -23.19 0.95
CA VAL A 539 18.06 -23.22 1.22
C VAL A 539 17.31 -22.70 -0.01
N THR A 540 16.20 -23.33 -0.37
CA THR A 540 15.34 -22.92 -1.49
C THR A 540 13.87 -23.06 -1.13
N TYR A 541 13.01 -22.25 -1.74
CA TYR A 541 11.56 -22.34 -1.55
C TYR A 541 10.95 -23.52 -2.32
N ASN A 542 9.89 -24.10 -1.76
CA ASN A 542 9.07 -25.10 -2.43
C ASN A 542 8.01 -24.40 -3.29
N GLU A 543 8.17 -24.45 -4.59
CA GLU A 543 7.27 -23.78 -5.54
C GLU A 543 5.85 -24.32 -5.57
N ASN A 544 5.63 -25.53 -5.08
CA ASN A 544 4.32 -26.18 -5.00
C ASN A 544 3.68 -26.09 -3.62
N GLY A 545 4.34 -25.48 -2.65
CA GLY A 545 3.91 -25.27 -1.29
C GLY A 545 3.29 -23.90 -1.02
N ALA A 546 3.04 -23.61 0.27
CA ALA A 546 2.75 -22.25 0.72
C ALA A 546 3.99 -21.36 0.54
N TYR A 547 3.81 -20.02 0.58
CA TYR A 547 4.93 -19.10 0.34
C TYR A 547 6.12 -19.30 1.29
N TYR A 548 5.88 -19.79 2.51
CA TYR A 548 6.89 -20.04 3.55
C TYR A 548 7.49 -21.46 3.50
N ASP A 549 6.99 -22.33 2.63
CA ASP A 549 7.50 -23.70 2.54
C ASP A 549 8.86 -23.74 1.84
N GLU A 550 9.79 -24.48 2.43
CA GLU A 550 11.14 -24.67 1.93
C GLU A 550 11.38 -26.12 1.56
N ASN A 551 12.26 -26.36 0.59
CA ASN A 551 12.76 -27.69 0.27
C ASN A 551 13.74 -28.16 1.36
N GLU A 552 14.10 -29.47 1.35
CA GLU A 552 15.15 -30.01 2.22
C GLU A 552 16.44 -29.19 2.08
N PRO A 553 16.97 -28.60 3.16
CA PRO A 553 18.11 -27.69 3.08
C PRO A 553 19.42 -28.43 2.71
N GLN A 554 20.26 -27.77 1.92
CA GLN A 554 21.57 -28.24 1.46
C GLN A 554 22.70 -27.40 2.09
N ILE A 555 22.63 -27.09 3.39
CA ILE A 555 23.53 -26.15 4.08
C ILE A 555 25.00 -26.59 3.95
N ASP A 556 25.30 -27.87 4.05
CA ASP A 556 26.66 -28.39 3.95
C ASP A 556 27.32 -28.06 2.59
N LYS A 557 26.54 -27.96 1.51
CA LYS A 557 27.04 -27.57 0.19
C LYS A 557 27.46 -26.08 0.19
N ALA A 558 26.64 -25.23 0.78
CA ALA A 558 26.95 -23.81 0.90
C ALA A 558 28.18 -23.57 1.79
N VAL A 559 28.30 -24.28 2.92
CA VAL A 559 29.48 -24.23 3.79
C VAL A 559 30.73 -24.70 3.04
N SER A 560 30.64 -25.78 2.27
CA SER A 560 31.77 -26.28 1.45
C SER A 560 32.17 -25.28 0.35
N ALA A 561 31.21 -24.60 -0.25
CA ALA A 561 31.45 -23.55 -1.25
C ALA A 561 32.15 -22.32 -0.68
N ALA A 562 31.86 -21.97 0.57
CA ALA A 562 32.48 -20.85 1.27
C ALA A 562 34.02 -20.94 1.37
N ALA A 563 34.58 -22.13 1.34
CA ALA A 563 36.05 -22.30 1.33
C ALA A 563 36.73 -21.64 0.12
N LYS A 564 36.00 -21.49 -1.01
CA LYS A 564 36.50 -20.89 -2.26
C LYS A 564 36.19 -19.40 -2.39
N ALA A 565 35.50 -18.81 -1.44
CA ALA A 565 35.07 -17.42 -1.47
C ALA A 565 35.89 -16.55 -0.51
N ASP A 566 35.96 -15.27 -0.80
CA ASP A 566 36.57 -14.24 0.07
C ASP A 566 35.49 -13.60 0.96
N VAL A 567 34.27 -13.48 0.46
CA VAL A 567 33.11 -12.89 1.14
C VAL A 567 31.85 -13.69 0.82
N ILE A 568 30.94 -13.75 1.77
CA ILE A 568 29.63 -14.40 1.64
C ILE A 568 28.56 -13.29 1.54
N VAL A 569 27.73 -13.35 0.50
CA VAL A 569 26.53 -12.54 0.37
C VAL A 569 25.33 -13.47 0.58
N ALA A 570 24.72 -13.41 1.75
CA ALA A 570 23.61 -14.26 2.17
C ALA A 570 22.28 -13.53 1.95
N CYS A 571 21.52 -13.92 0.91
CA CYS A 571 20.22 -13.36 0.56
C CYS A 571 19.11 -14.17 1.21
N ILE A 572 18.57 -13.68 2.30
CA ILE A 572 17.52 -14.30 3.10
C ILE A 572 16.30 -13.41 3.20
N GLY A 573 15.17 -13.97 3.60
CA GLY A 573 13.94 -13.20 3.77
C GLY A 573 12.69 -14.01 3.47
N GLU A 574 11.77 -13.40 2.75
CA GLU A 574 10.47 -13.98 2.42
C GLU A 574 10.33 -14.25 0.93
N ASN A 575 9.51 -15.24 0.59
CA ASN A 575 8.99 -15.44 -0.76
C ASN A 575 7.84 -14.44 -1.02
N SER A 576 7.37 -14.35 -2.27
CA SER A 576 6.22 -13.51 -2.62
C SER A 576 4.93 -14.02 -2.00
N TYR A 577 4.13 -13.10 -1.50
CA TYR A 577 2.78 -13.33 -0.96
C TYR A 577 1.99 -12.02 -0.97
N THR A 578 0.67 -12.12 -0.81
CA THR A 578 -0.19 -10.99 -0.45
C THR A 578 -1.42 -11.47 0.29
N GLU A 579 -2.05 -10.57 1.07
CA GLU A 579 -3.31 -10.79 1.81
C GLU A 579 -3.29 -12.01 2.74
N THR A 580 -4.44 -12.65 2.94
CA THR A 580 -4.63 -13.82 3.83
C THR A 580 -3.61 -14.94 3.61
N PRO A 581 -3.20 -15.32 2.38
CA PRO A 581 -2.12 -16.29 2.19
C PRO A 581 -0.81 -15.94 2.88
N GLY A 582 -0.55 -14.65 3.10
CA GLY A 582 0.64 -14.16 3.82
C GLY A 582 0.54 -14.15 5.35
N ASN A 583 -0.55 -14.66 5.95
CA ASN A 583 -0.68 -14.72 7.41
C ASN A 583 0.42 -15.57 8.06
N LEU A 584 0.90 -15.11 9.22
CA LEU A 584 1.94 -15.76 10.00
C LEU A 584 1.40 -16.45 11.26
N THR A 585 2.13 -17.46 11.71
CA THR A 585 1.99 -18.06 13.05
C THR A 585 3.18 -17.71 13.95
N ASP A 586 4.32 -17.34 13.35
CA ASP A 586 5.56 -16.97 14.05
C ASP A 586 6.27 -15.84 13.29
N LEU A 587 6.79 -14.86 14.02
CA LEU A 587 7.50 -13.72 13.43
C LEU A 587 8.99 -13.99 13.17
N TRP A 588 9.56 -15.06 13.73
CA TRP A 588 10.93 -15.45 13.42
C TRP A 588 11.10 -15.79 11.93
N LEU A 589 12.22 -15.34 11.36
CA LEU A 589 12.64 -15.83 10.05
C LEU A 589 12.81 -17.35 10.10
N SER A 590 12.63 -18.02 8.96
CA SER A 590 12.76 -19.49 8.85
C SER A 590 13.98 -20.04 9.59
N ALA A 591 13.79 -21.14 10.30
CA ALA A 591 14.86 -21.82 11.01
C ALA A 591 15.99 -22.29 10.06
N ASN A 592 15.65 -22.76 8.85
CA ASN A 592 16.65 -23.20 7.87
C ASN A 592 17.51 -22.03 7.40
N GLN A 593 16.92 -20.88 7.10
CA GLN A 593 17.65 -19.68 6.71
C GLN A 593 18.56 -19.16 7.83
N ARG A 594 18.06 -19.13 9.07
CA ARG A 594 18.88 -18.75 10.24
C ARG A 594 20.02 -19.74 10.49
N ASN A 595 19.78 -21.05 10.35
CA ASN A 595 20.81 -22.08 10.46
C ASN A 595 21.86 -21.98 9.35
N LEU A 596 21.46 -21.67 8.13
CA LEU A 596 22.40 -21.39 7.03
C LEU A 596 23.41 -20.31 7.42
N VAL A 597 22.93 -19.17 7.92
CA VAL A 597 23.81 -18.06 8.35
C VAL A 597 24.72 -18.49 9.51
N LYS A 598 24.19 -19.23 10.50
CA LYS A 598 24.98 -19.72 11.66
C LYS A 598 26.09 -20.68 11.23
N GLU A 599 25.81 -21.60 10.30
CA GLU A 599 26.83 -22.56 9.82
C GLU A 599 27.87 -21.84 8.93
N LEU A 600 27.46 -20.90 8.10
CA LEU A 600 28.39 -20.09 7.33
C LEU A 600 29.30 -19.22 8.18
N ALA A 601 28.80 -18.69 9.30
CA ALA A 601 29.61 -17.90 10.23
C ALA A 601 30.77 -18.67 10.83
N LYS A 602 30.65 -20.01 11.02
CA LYS A 602 31.73 -20.90 11.52
C LYS A 602 32.91 -20.98 10.54
N THR A 603 32.72 -20.63 9.28
CA THR A 603 33.82 -20.62 8.29
C THR A 603 34.80 -19.48 8.50
N GLY A 604 34.45 -18.47 9.31
CA GLY A 604 35.24 -17.26 9.57
C GLY A 604 35.28 -16.27 8.42
N LYS A 605 34.55 -16.51 7.33
CA LYS A 605 34.42 -15.57 6.19
C LYS A 605 33.50 -14.41 6.57
N PRO A 606 33.79 -13.17 6.13
CA PRO A 606 32.89 -12.05 6.37
C PRO A 606 31.55 -12.26 5.64
N ILE A 607 30.46 -11.98 6.32
CA ILE A 607 29.08 -12.13 5.79
C ILE A 607 28.48 -10.74 5.58
N VAL A 608 27.99 -10.51 4.36
CA VAL A 608 27.01 -9.45 4.02
C VAL A 608 25.64 -10.10 4.02
N LEU A 609 24.78 -9.70 4.95
CA LEU A 609 23.41 -10.18 5.06
C LEU A 609 22.50 -9.28 4.24
N ILE A 610 21.79 -9.84 3.27
CA ILE A 610 20.78 -9.15 2.49
C ILE A 610 19.41 -9.63 2.97
N LEU A 611 18.61 -8.71 3.50
CA LEU A 611 17.24 -8.95 3.92
C LEU A 611 16.31 -8.56 2.76
N ASN A 612 15.56 -9.52 2.22
CA ASN A 612 14.56 -9.29 1.19
C ASN A 612 13.20 -9.74 1.74
N GLU A 613 12.49 -8.81 2.34
CA GLU A 613 11.30 -9.11 3.15
C GLU A 613 10.24 -8.02 3.04
N GLY A 614 8.97 -8.41 3.05
CA GLY A 614 7.84 -7.49 2.98
C GLY A 614 7.41 -6.92 4.34
N ARG A 615 7.97 -7.43 5.41
CA ARG A 615 7.75 -7.03 6.81
C ARG A 615 8.94 -7.48 7.65
N PRO A 616 9.24 -6.82 8.79
CA PRO A 616 10.37 -7.23 9.62
C PRO A 616 10.17 -8.63 10.19
N ARG A 617 11.16 -9.49 9.98
CA ARG A 617 11.24 -10.84 10.57
C ARG A 617 12.32 -10.87 11.63
N LEU A 618 12.07 -11.57 12.74
CA LEU A 618 13.05 -11.63 13.84
C LEU A 618 14.32 -12.37 13.42
N ILE A 619 15.46 -11.67 13.57
CA ILE A 619 16.81 -12.13 13.17
C ILE A 619 17.88 -11.86 14.23
N ALA A 620 17.47 -11.54 15.46
CA ALA A 620 18.38 -11.13 16.54
C ALA A 620 19.51 -12.14 16.84
N ASP A 621 19.32 -13.42 16.50
CA ASP A 621 20.29 -14.50 16.71
C ASP A 621 21.31 -14.65 15.57
N ILE A 622 21.09 -14.00 14.42
CA ILE A 622 21.99 -14.08 13.25
C ILE A 622 22.58 -12.71 12.86
N GLU A 623 21.91 -11.61 13.17
CA GLU A 623 22.42 -10.25 12.85
C GLU A 623 23.86 -10.01 13.40
N PRO A 624 24.20 -10.42 14.66
CA PRO A 624 25.55 -10.21 15.19
C PRO A 624 26.66 -10.98 14.44
N LEU A 625 26.29 -11.99 13.66
CA LEU A 625 27.21 -12.80 12.86
C LEU A 625 27.61 -12.13 11.52
N ALA A 626 26.86 -11.13 11.09
CA ALA A 626 27.11 -10.41 9.85
C ALA A 626 28.00 -9.19 10.09
N LYS A 627 28.92 -8.91 9.15
CA LYS A 627 29.75 -7.70 9.12
C LYS A 627 29.04 -6.53 8.44
N ALA A 628 28.16 -6.81 7.50
CA ALA A 628 27.30 -5.81 6.90
C ALA A 628 25.87 -6.36 6.78
N VAL A 629 24.88 -5.47 6.90
CA VAL A 629 23.47 -5.80 6.76
C VAL A 629 22.81 -4.75 5.87
N VAL A 630 22.13 -5.21 4.82
CA VAL A 630 21.35 -4.39 3.90
C VAL A 630 19.94 -4.93 3.87
N ASP A 631 18.96 -4.09 4.19
CA ASP A 631 17.55 -4.39 3.97
C ASP A 631 17.14 -3.82 2.62
N ILE A 632 16.83 -4.72 1.67
CA ILE A 632 16.39 -4.32 0.34
C ILE A 632 14.86 -4.23 0.24
N LEU A 633 14.15 -4.65 1.31
CA LEU A 633 12.69 -4.73 1.30
C LEU A 633 12.20 -5.51 0.07
N ILE A 634 11.29 -4.93 -0.73
CA ILE A 634 10.82 -5.53 -2.00
C ILE A 634 11.05 -4.50 -3.14
N PRO A 635 12.24 -4.52 -3.75
CA PRO A 635 12.73 -3.42 -4.59
C PRO A 635 12.21 -3.44 -6.05
N GLY A 636 11.35 -4.40 -6.42
CA GLY A 636 10.82 -4.50 -7.77
C GLY A 636 11.78 -5.15 -8.79
N ASN A 637 11.44 -5.01 -10.05
CA ASN A 637 12.13 -5.71 -11.15
C ASN A 637 13.61 -5.32 -11.32
N TYR A 638 13.99 -4.11 -10.96
CA TYR A 638 15.38 -3.63 -11.06
C TYR A 638 16.16 -3.78 -9.74
N GLY A 639 15.60 -4.53 -8.78
CA GLY A 639 16.19 -4.75 -7.47
C GLY A 639 17.54 -5.43 -7.48
N GLY A 640 17.76 -6.40 -8.38
CA GLY A 640 19.06 -7.05 -8.56
C GLY A 640 20.15 -6.06 -9.00
N ASP A 641 19.85 -5.27 -10.04
CA ASP A 641 20.80 -4.27 -10.58
C ASP A 641 21.08 -3.15 -9.58
N ALA A 642 20.04 -2.67 -8.90
CA ALA A 642 20.17 -1.65 -7.84
C ALA A 642 21.06 -2.13 -6.70
N LEU A 643 20.86 -3.35 -6.21
CA LEU A 643 21.68 -3.94 -5.17
C LEU A 643 23.13 -4.11 -5.63
N ALA A 644 23.36 -4.59 -6.86
CA ALA A 644 24.70 -4.72 -7.40
C ALA A 644 25.44 -3.37 -7.48
N ASN A 645 24.76 -2.28 -7.90
CA ASN A 645 25.32 -0.93 -7.93
C ASN A 645 25.66 -0.41 -6.52
N LEU A 646 24.77 -0.64 -5.54
CA LEU A 646 24.98 -0.24 -4.15
C LEU A 646 26.14 -1.02 -3.52
N LEU A 647 26.21 -2.35 -3.69
CA LEU A 647 27.30 -3.16 -3.16
C LEU A 647 28.66 -2.84 -3.80
N ALA A 648 28.66 -2.39 -5.05
CA ALA A 648 29.86 -1.94 -5.75
C ALA A 648 30.28 -0.51 -5.36
N GLY A 649 29.38 0.31 -4.81
CA GLY A 649 29.61 1.72 -4.49
C GLY A 649 29.47 2.66 -5.69
N ASP A 650 28.85 2.19 -6.77
CA ASP A 650 28.47 3.03 -7.94
C ASP A 650 27.26 3.93 -7.59
N ALA A 651 26.40 3.45 -6.68
CA ALA A 651 25.37 4.21 -6.01
C ALA A 651 25.66 4.27 -4.50
N ASN A 652 25.11 5.27 -3.81
CA ASN A 652 25.27 5.42 -2.37
C ASN A 652 23.94 5.21 -1.64
N PHE A 653 23.99 4.49 -0.51
CA PHE A 653 22.83 4.30 0.34
C PHE A 653 22.32 5.63 0.91
N SER A 654 21.02 5.82 0.90
CA SER A 654 20.40 7.04 1.40
C SER A 654 19.01 6.80 2.02
N ALA A 655 18.52 5.57 1.99
CA ALA A 655 17.25 5.19 2.59
C ALA A 655 17.34 5.08 4.12
N LYS A 656 16.19 5.18 4.77
CA LYS A 656 16.02 5.01 6.21
C LYS A 656 14.89 4.01 6.47
N MET A 657 14.95 3.30 7.60
CA MET A 657 13.90 2.34 7.97
C MET A 657 12.53 3.02 8.02
N PRO A 658 11.55 2.53 7.28
CA PRO A 658 10.20 3.10 7.26
C PRO A 658 9.33 2.61 8.41
N TYR A 659 9.86 1.70 9.22
CA TYR A 659 9.24 1.14 10.42
C TYR A 659 10.30 0.84 11.48
N THR A 660 9.83 0.68 12.72
CA THR A 660 10.63 0.16 13.81
C THR A 660 10.83 -1.34 13.64
N TYR A 661 12.06 -1.80 13.52
CA TYR A 661 12.40 -3.22 13.38
C TYR A 661 12.47 -3.87 14.77
N PRO A 662 11.58 -4.82 15.11
CA PRO A 662 11.55 -5.47 16.40
C PRO A 662 12.76 -6.41 16.58
N ARG A 663 13.32 -6.46 17.77
CA ARG A 663 14.36 -7.42 18.16
C ARG A 663 13.75 -8.72 18.70
N GLU A 664 12.63 -8.60 19.39
CA GLU A 664 11.98 -9.68 20.15
C GLU A 664 10.47 -9.68 19.92
N ILE A 665 9.84 -10.85 20.08
CA ILE A 665 8.40 -11.02 19.82
C ILE A 665 7.52 -10.18 20.75
N ASN A 666 7.99 -9.84 21.95
CA ASN A 666 7.24 -9.03 22.91
C ASN A 666 7.54 -7.52 22.82
N SER A 667 8.36 -7.10 21.86
CA SER A 667 8.76 -5.70 21.66
C SER A 667 8.33 -5.22 20.28
N LEU A 668 7.01 -5.16 20.05
CA LEU A 668 6.41 -4.68 18.81
C LEU A 668 6.05 -3.19 18.89
N ASN A 669 6.91 -2.42 19.54
CA ASN A 669 6.72 -0.97 19.68
C ASN A 669 7.00 -0.25 18.36
N THR A 670 6.27 0.82 18.13
CA THR A 670 6.58 1.81 17.08
C THR A 670 7.46 2.93 17.66
N TYR A 671 8.08 3.75 16.82
CA TYR A 671 9.03 4.80 17.26
C TYR A 671 8.38 5.87 18.17
N ASP A 672 7.07 6.03 18.06
CA ASP A 672 6.25 6.98 18.80
C ASP A 672 5.55 6.34 20.01
N TYR A 673 6.18 5.32 20.59
CA TYR A 673 5.69 4.67 21.81
C TYR A 673 5.45 5.69 22.94
N LYS A 674 4.59 5.35 23.90
CA LYS A 674 4.33 6.21 25.04
C LYS A 674 5.52 6.20 26.01
N VAL A 675 5.86 7.34 26.59
CA VAL A 675 6.99 7.43 27.55
C VAL A 675 6.87 6.44 28.71
N SER A 676 5.65 6.01 29.05
CA SER A 676 5.36 5.00 30.07
C SER A 676 5.65 3.57 29.62
N GLU A 677 5.88 3.31 28.33
CA GLU A 677 6.23 1.97 27.80
C GLU A 677 7.73 1.69 27.98
N GLU A 678 8.56 2.71 28.27
CA GLU A 678 9.98 2.58 28.57
C GLU A 678 10.24 3.00 30.02
N VAL A 679 9.86 2.13 30.95
CA VAL A 679 10.06 2.38 32.38
C VAL A 679 11.38 1.78 32.81
N GLY A 680 12.29 2.62 33.30
CA GLY A 680 13.55 2.17 33.88
C GLY A 680 13.34 1.49 35.23
N THR A 681 14.43 1.15 35.91
CA THR A 681 14.40 0.53 37.23
C THR A 681 13.63 1.36 38.24
N MET A 682 12.57 0.80 38.81
CA MET A 682 11.88 1.39 39.95
C MET A 682 12.68 1.21 41.25
N ALA A 683 12.93 2.29 41.98
CA ALA A 683 13.52 2.22 43.31
C ALA A 683 12.54 1.51 44.29
N GLY A 684 12.98 0.46 44.97
CA GLY A 684 12.20 -0.29 45.94
C GLY A 684 12.27 -1.78 45.81
N ALA A 685 11.19 -2.47 46.20
CA ALA A 685 11.13 -3.94 46.26
C ALA A 685 11.15 -4.69 44.90
N TYR A 686 11.04 -3.98 43.80
CA TYR A 686 10.95 -4.58 42.46
C TYR A 686 12.03 -4.01 41.54
N ASN A 687 12.84 -4.89 40.95
CA ASN A 687 13.66 -4.55 39.79
C ASN A 687 12.73 -4.60 38.57
N TYR A 688 12.33 -3.45 38.05
CA TYR A 688 11.56 -3.32 36.83
C TYR A 688 12.54 -2.94 35.70
N ASP A 689 12.58 -3.76 34.67
CA ASP A 689 13.27 -3.42 33.42
C ASP A 689 12.29 -3.59 32.27
N ALA A 690 11.69 -2.49 31.85
CA ALA A 690 10.77 -2.41 30.72
C ALA A 690 11.36 -1.52 29.62
N LYS A 691 12.57 -1.86 29.15
CA LYS A 691 13.19 -1.17 28.02
C LYS A 691 12.57 -1.62 26.72
N VAL A 692 12.33 -0.65 25.82
CA VAL A 692 11.96 -0.92 24.45
C VAL A 692 13.16 -1.56 23.73
N SER A 693 13.03 -2.83 23.33
CA SER A 693 14.10 -3.61 22.71
C SER A 693 13.90 -3.61 21.19
N LEU A 694 14.76 -2.88 20.48
CA LEU A 694 14.69 -2.71 19.02
C LEU A 694 15.90 -3.35 18.35
N GLN A 695 15.71 -3.89 17.14
CA GLN A 695 16.84 -4.21 16.27
C GLN A 695 17.34 -2.93 15.60
N TRP A 696 16.44 -2.16 14.95
CA TRP A 696 16.72 -0.84 14.40
C TRP A 696 15.49 0.07 14.54
N PRO A 697 15.69 1.34 14.93
CA PRO A 697 14.57 2.27 15.06
C PRO A 697 14.09 2.79 13.69
N PHE A 698 12.84 3.23 13.62
CA PHE A 698 12.35 4.05 12.52
C PHE A 698 13.27 5.25 12.22
N GLY A 699 13.52 5.51 10.95
CA GLY A 699 14.41 6.58 10.49
C GLY A 699 15.90 6.22 10.58
N TYR A 700 16.27 5.00 10.99
CA TYR A 700 17.65 4.53 11.00
C TYR A 700 18.10 4.10 9.62
N GLY A 701 19.34 4.38 9.28
CA GLY A 701 20.02 3.97 8.06
C GLY A 701 21.32 4.72 7.94
N ILE A 702 22.37 4.03 7.49
CA ILE A 702 23.71 4.61 7.29
C ILE A 702 24.06 4.72 5.81
N SER A 703 25.13 5.44 5.48
CA SER A 703 25.57 5.74 4.12
C SER A 703 27.07 5.48 4.00
N TYR A 704 27.58 5.47 2.77
CA TYR A 704 29.04 5.50 2.51
C TYR A 704 29.67 6.88 2.78
N THR A 705 28.86 7.87 3.18
CA THR A 705 29.31 9.17 3.66
C THR A 705 28.74 9.47 5.03
N THR A 706 29.16 10.55 5.66
CA THR A 706 28.72 10.95 7.00
C THR A 706 28.16 12.35 6.97
N TYR A 707 27.21 12.63 7.86
CA TYR A 707 26.55 13.93 7.96
C TYR A 707 26.66 14.47 9.38
N GLU A 708 26.88 15.79 9.48
CA GLU A 708 26.85 16.55 10.72
C GLU A 708 25.68 17.51 10.72
N TYR A 709 24.92 17.51 11.80
CA TYR A 709 23.80 18.42 12.06
C TYR A 709 24.23 19.49 13.06
N SER A 710 23.96 20.75 12.75
CA SER A 710 24.31 21.89 13.60
C SER A 710 23.29 23.02 13.49
N ASN A 711 23.39 23.99 14.41
CA ASN A 711 22.61 25.23 14.36
C ASN A 711 21.08 25.05 14.27
N LEU A 712 20.53 24.01 14.93
CA LEU A 712 19.06 23.85 15.02
C LEU A 712 18.47 25.03 15.81
N ARG A 713 17.51 25.72 15.20
CA ARG A 713 16.81 26.86 15.79
C ARG A 713 15.35 26.90 15.36
N VAL A 714 14.51 27.50 16.20
CA VAL A 714 13.12 27.86 15.89
C VAL A 714 12.98 29.38 16.01
N ASP A 715 12.23 29.99 15.12
CA ASP A 715 12.06 31.45 15.07
C ASP A 715 11.28 32.03 16.25
N LYS A 716 10.46 31.20 16.91
CA LYS A 716 9.62 31.60 18.05
C LYS A 716 9.89 30.73 19.28
N SER A 717 10.36 31.34 20.35
CA SER A 717 10.51 30.68 21.67
C SER A 717 9.17 30.50 22.38
N LYS A 718 8.13 31.25 21.98
CA LYS A 718 6.75 31.18 22.47
C LYS A 718 5.79 31.30 21.30
N PHE A 719 4.71 30.50 21.31
CA PHE A 719 3.73 30.46 20.23
C PHE A 719 2.30 30.19 20.73
N THR A 720 1.34 30.38 19.86
CA THR A 720 -0.06 29.98 19.97
C THR A 720 -0.44 29.03 18.84
N ALA A 721 -1.61 28.41 18.89
CA ALA A 721 -2.08 27.48 17.87
C ALA A 721 -2.16 28.11 16.44
N ASP A 722 -2.31 29.43 16.36
CA ASP A 722 -2.47 30.16 15.10
C ASP A 722 -1.13 30.57 14.46
N ASP A 723 -0.01 30.26 15.13
CA ASP A 723 1.33 30.58 14.66
C ASP A 723 1.87 29.57 13.63
N MET A 724 2.75 30.08 12.77
CA MET A 724 3.66 29.29 11.93
C MET A 724 5.03 29.32 12.60
N LEU A 725 5.59 28.14 12.88
CA LEU A 725 6.96 27.98 13.37
C LEU A 725 7.90 27.71 12.21
N THR A 726 8.98 28.48 12.12
CA THR A 726 10.06 28.23 11.16
C THR A 726 11.21 27.56 11.87
N VAL A 727 11.48 26.29 11.52
CA VAL A 727 12.55 25.47 12.10
C VAL A 727 13.67 25.33 11.07
N THR A 728 14.90 25.70 11.45
CA THR A 728 16.05 25.61 10.54
C THR A 728 17.17 24.79 11.18
N VAL A 729 17.88 24.03 10.34
CA VAL A 729 19.06 23.25 10.75
C VAL A 729 20.07 23.23 9.61
N ASP A 730 21.35 23.30 9.93
CA ASP A 730 22.43 23.12 8.96
C ASP A 730 22.84 21.65 8.91
N VAL A 731 22.93 21.10 7.70
CA VAL A 731 23.37 19.70 7.45
C VAL A 731 24.59 19.75 6.54
N LYS A 732 25.71 19.17 6.99
CA LYS A 732 26.99 19.13 6.28
C LYS A 732 27.35 17.69 5.94
N ASN A 733 27.75 17.44 4.70
CA ASN A 733 28.42 16.20 4.33
C ASN A 733 29.88 16.25 4.77
N THR A 734 30.26 15.47 5.77
CA THR A 734 31.61 15.42 6.35
C THR A 734 32.48 14.30 5.76
N GLY A 735 31.88 13.42 4.93
CA GLY A 735 32.58 12.34 4.28
C GLY A 735 33.19 12.73 2.92
N SER A 736 33.70 11.72 2.21
CA SER A 736 34.42 11.89 0.94
C SER A 736 33.57 11.57 -0.30
N LYS A 737 32.32 11.10 -0.12
CA LYS A 737 31.40 10.76 -1.22
C LYS A 737 30.18 11.69 -1.22
N ALA A 738 29.66 12.00 -2.40
CA ALA A 738 28.36 12.63 -2.52
C ALA A 738 27.28 11.70 -1.97
N GLY A 739 26.24 12.26 -1.37
CA GLY A 739 25.16 11.47 -0.83
C GLY A 739 23.89 12.26 -0.61
N LYS A 740 22.79 11.53 -0.42
CA LYS A 740 21.48 12.09 -0.07
C LYS A 740 21.17 11.76 1.39
N GLU A 741 20.60 12.73 2.10
CA GLU A 741 20.19 12.58 3.49
C GLU A 741 18.72 12.90 3.67
N ALA A 742 18.00 12.05 4.39
CA ALA A 742 16.63 12.31 4.82
C ALA A 742 16.69 13.07 6.16
N VAL A 743 16.28 14.33 6.14
CA VAL A 743 16.23 15.20 7.31
C VAL A 743 14.85 15.13 7.92
N LEU A 744 14.75 14.63 9.16
CA LEU A 744 13.51 14.33 9.86
C LEU A 744 13.32 15.29 11.03
N LEU A 745 12.20 16.04 11.04
CA LEU A 745 11.81 16.92 12.13
C LEU A 745 10.84 16.22 13.09
N TYR A 746 11.23 16.06 14.34
CA TYR A 746 10.39 15.51 15.39
C TYR A 746 10.01 16.57 16.43
N SER A 747 8.89 16.36 17.11
CA SER A 747 8.51 17.07 18.34
C SER A 747 8.27 16.09 19.48
N SER A 748 8.55 16.54 20.71
CA SER A 748 8.12 15.91 21.97
C SER A 748 7.34 16.95 22.76
N ASP A 749 6.13 16.60 23.19
CA ASP A 749 5.37 17.32 24.20
C ASP A 749 5.86 16.83 25.56
N LEU A 750 6.26 17.72 26.44
CA LEU A 750 6.89 17.31 27.70
C LEU A 750 5.86 16.95 28.77
N ILE A 751 4.73 17.62 28.80
CA ILE A 751 3.65 17.38 29.75
C ILE A 751 2.31 17.66 29.08
N ALA A 752 1.45 16.67 29.05
CA ALA A 752 0.11 16.77 28.48
C ALA A 752 -0.95 16.15 29.42
N SER A 753 -2.22 16.49 29.22
CA SER A 753 -3.34 15.90 29.96
C SER A 753 -3.58 14.41 29.67
N ILE A 754 -2.91 13.86 28.66
CA ILE A 754 -2.80 12.42 28.35
C ILE A 754 -1.33 12.02 28.33
N VAL A 755 -1.01 10.72 28.43
CA VAL A 755 0.38 10.26 28.31
C VAL A 755 0.91 10.61 26.91
N PRO A 756 1.93 11.48 26.80
CA PRO A 756 2.46 11.90 25.51
C PRO A 756 3.23 10.78 24.81
N ASP A 757 3.34 10.89 23.48
CA ASP A 757 4.25 10.07 22.70
C ASP A 757 5.70 10.49 23.03
N ASN A 758 6.64 9.55 23.04
CA ASN A 758 8.06 9.83 23.21
C ASN A 758 8.55 10.92 22.25
N LYS A 759 8.19 10.78 20.98
CA LYS A 759 8.39 11.78 19.93
C LYS A 759 7.42 11.53 18.79
N ARG A 760 7.14 12.56 17.98
CA ARG A 760 6.31 12.44 16.78
C ARG A 760 7.00 13.10 15.60
N LEU A 761 7.07 12.42 14.46
CA LEU A 761 7.51 13.05 13.22
C LEU A 761 6.51 14.15 12.83
N ARG A 762 7.00 15.32 12.45
CA ARG A 762 6.20 16.47 12.05
C ARG A 762 6.39 16.85 10.61
N ASP A 763 7.63 16.63 10.12
CA ASP A 763 7.96 16.87 8.72
C ASP A 763 9.24 16.14 8.33
N PHE A 764 9.48 15.98 7.04
CA PHE A 764 10.73 15.49 6.49
C PHE A 764 11.01 16.06 5.11
N THR A 765 12.30 16.07 4.74
CA THR A 765 12.75 16.39 3.39
C THR A 765 13.99 15.59 3.05
N LYS A 766 14.23 15.34 1.76
CA LYS A 766 15.46 14.71 1.28
C LYS A 766 16.32 15.73 0.56
N ILE A 767 17.59 15.79 0.94
CA ILE A 767 18.58 16.71 0.35
C ILE A 767 19.76 15.92 -0.21
N GLU A 768 20.42 16.48 -1.23
CA GLU A 768 21.66 15.95 -1.79
C GLU A 768 22.81 16.89 -1.43
N LEU A 769 23.94 16.34 -1.02
CA LEU A 769 25.14 17.08 -0.57
C LEU A 769 26.39 16.51 -1.19
N GLN A 770 27.21 17.38 -1.77
CA GLN A 770 28.56 17.05 -2.21
C GLN A 770 29.51 16.97 -0.99
N PRO A 771 30.68 16.29 -1.10
CA PRO A 771 31.69 16.27 -0.05
C PRO A 771 32.04 17.68 0.44
N GLY A 772 31.91 17.91 1.75
CA GLY A 772 32.18 19.21 2.38
C GLY A 772 31.08 20.26 2.25
N GLU A 773 30.02 19.99 1.47
CA GLU A 773 28.88 20.90 1.28
C GLU A 773 28.03 20.97 2.55
N THR A 774 27.55 22.19 2.85
CA THR A 774 26.56 22.46 3.91
C THR A 774 25.32 23.07 3.30
N LYS A 775 24.13 22.56 3.67
CA LYS A 775 22.84 23.14 3.32
C LYS A 775 22.03 23.44 4.57
N THR A 776 21.39 24.61 4.59
CA THR A 776 20.40 24.93 5.60
C THR A 776 19.04 24.39 5.15
N VAL A 777 18.47 23.49 5.96
CA VAL A 777 17.12 22.96 5.77
C VAL A 777 16.14 23.78 6.59
N THR A 778 15.01 24.13 5.99
CA THR A 778 13.94 24.92 6.61
C THR A 778 12.64 24.15 6.58
N PHE A 779 12.00 24.02 7.72
CA PHE A 779 10.67 23.47 7.87
C PHE A 779 9.69 24.57 8.29
N SER A 780 8.50 24.58 7.68
CA SER A 780 7.38 25.43 8.06
C SER A 780 6.34 24.58 8.78
N LEU A 781 6.30 24.69 10.10
CA LEU A 781 5.45 23.88 10.97
C LEU A 781 4.29 24.72 11.51
N PRO A 782 3.05 24.52 11.04
CA PRO A 782 1.88 25.12 11.69
C PRO A 782 1.82 24.64 13.15
N ALA A 783 1.73 25.55 14.10
CA ALA A 783 1.74 25.21 15.52
C ALA A 783 0.60 24.27 15.91
N LYS A 784 -0.56 24.39 15.27
CA LYS A 784 -1.69 23.46 15.42
C LYS A 784 -1.33 21.99 15.14
N ASN A 785 -0.33 21.72 14.30
CA ASN A 785 0.12 20.35 14.02
C ASN A 785 0.85 19.72 15.21
N LEU A 786 1.16 20.48 16.27
CA LEU A 786 1.69 19.94 17.53
C LEU A 786 0.60 19.37 18.45
N ALA A 787 -0.68 19.60 18.13
CA ALA A 787 -1.82 19.10 18.89
C ALA A 787 -1.90 17.58 18.93
N PHE A 788 -2.63 17.08 19.90
CA PHE A 788 -3.04 15.69 20.07
C PHE A 788 -4.56 15.58 20.19
N VAL A 789 -5.11 14.37 20.10
CA VAL A 789 -6.54 14.14 20.37
C VAL A 789 -6.72 13.79 21.84
N GLY A 790 -7.45 14.62 22.57
CA GLY A 790 -7.73 14.47 24.01
C GLY A 790 -8.66 13.31 24.33
N ALA A 791 -8.88 13.07 25.62
CA ALA A 791 -9.77 12.01 26.10
C ALA A 791 -11.24 12.19 25.64
N ASP A 792 -11.63 13.42 25.33
CA ASP A 792 -12.96 13.80 24.83
C ASP A 792 -13.09 13.63 23.28
N GLY A 793 -12.04 13.17 22.62
CA GLY A 793 -12.00 12.96 21.16
C GLY A 793 -11.77 14.23 20.34
N ARG A 794 -11.48 15.38 20.96
CA ARG A 794 -11.21 16.65 20.30
C ARG A 794 -9.72 16.93 20.20
N TRP A 795 -9.34 17.66 19.15
CA TRP A 795 -7.97 18.13 19.00
C TRP A 795 -7.64 19.18 20.06
N THR A 796 -6.50 19.00 20.72
CA THR A 796 -6.08 19.82 21.84
C THR A 796 -4.60 20.16 21.68
N LEU A 797 -4.29 21.45 21.70
CA LEU A 797 -2.95 21.99 21.88
C LEU A 797 -2.92 22.67 23.26
N GLU A 798 -2.13 22.15 24.18
CA GLU A 798 -2.07 22.66 25.55
C GLU A 798 -0.96 23.70 25.72
N GLU A 799 -1.16 24.61 26.63
CA GLU A 799 -0.10 25.45 27.17
C GLU A 799 0.97 24.56 27.82
N GLY A 800 2.23 24.70 27.41
CA GLY A 800 3.31 23.84 27.86
C GLY A 800 4.56 23.92 26.99
N ASP A 801 5.59 23.19 27.42
CA ASP A 801 6.91 23.15 26.76
C ASP A 801 7.01 22.02 25.75
N PHE A 802 7.59 22.33 24.60
CA PHE A 802 7.86 21.40 23.52
C PHE A 802 9.37 21.37 23.21
N ILE A 803 9.87 20.19 22.84
CA ILE A 803 11.20 20.00 22.28
C ILE A 803 11.07 19.62 20.81
N LEU A 804 11.71 20.40 19.93
CA LEU A 804 11.89 20.06 18.52
C LEU A 804 13.26 19.39 18.34
N LYS A 805 13.32 18.33 17.50
CA LYS A 805 14.52 17.49 17.31
C LYS A 805 14.79 17.27 15.84
N VAL A 806 16.04 17.44 15.39
CA VAL A 806 16.52 17.08 14.06
C VAL A 806 17.90 16.47 14.19
N GLY A 807 18.08 15.22 13.70
CA GLY A 807 19.31 14.48 13.94
C GLY A 807 19.62 14.35 15.43
N ASN A 808 20.82 14.80 15.83
CA ASN A 808 21.25 14.84 17.24
C ASN A 808 21.02 16.22 17.93
N GLN A 809 20.38 17.16 17.23
CA GLN A 809 20.13 18.52 17.72
C GLN A 809 18.74 18.64 18.35
N THR A 810 18.62 19.50 19.38
CA THR A 810 17.35 19.81 20.04
C THR A 810 17.20 21.31 20.28
N VAL A 811 15.96 21.82 20.22
CA VAL A 811 15.63 23.20 20.58
C VAL A 811 14.27 23.25 21.27
N GLY A 812 14.15 24.05 22.34
CA GLY A 812 12.90 24.24 23.09
C GLY A 812 12.04 25.37 22.52
N THR A 813 10.74 25.24 22.65
CA THR A 813 9.73 26.27 22.40
C THR A 813 8.51 26.01 23.30
N ALA A 814 7.65 27.01 23.55
CA ALA A 814 6.53 26.86 24.48
C ALA A 814 5.22 27.39 23.88
N CYS A 815 4.16 26.60 24.00
CA CYS A 815 2.80 27.05 23.74
C CYS A 815 2.33 27.90 24.92
N THR A 816 1.74 29.07 24.65
CA THR A 816 1.33 30.03 25.70
C THR A 816 -0.17 30.01 25.97
N GLN A 817 -0.94 29.24 25.24
CA GLN A 817 -2.39 29.21 25.36
C GLN A 817 -2.97 27.88 24.92
N THR A 818 -3.75 27.23 25.77
CA THR A 818 -4.52 26.04 25.40
C THR A 818 -5.61 26.38 24.40
N LYS A 819 -5.69 25.59 23.32
CA LYS A 819 -6.75 25.66 22.31
C LYS A 819 -7.30 24.27 22.03
N ILE A 820 -8.62 24.15 22.00
CA ILE A 820 -9.36 22.92 21.74
C ILE A 820 -10.31 23.16 20.55
N TRP A 821 -10.40 22.20 19.63
CA TRP A 821 -11.29 22.30 18.47
C TRP A 821 -11.74 20.93 17.97
N ASP A 822 -12.86 20.92 17.24
CA ASP A 822 -13.36 19.73 16.56
C ASP A 822 -12.74 19.60 15.15
N GLU A 823 -12.57 18.39 14.64
CA GLU A 823 -12.38 18.21 13.23
C GLU A 823 -13.63 18.68 12.46
N PRO A 824 -13.46 19.21 11.23
CA PRO A 824 -12.26 19.21 10.39
C PRO A 824 -11.42 20.50 10.46
N ASN A 825 -11.56 21.29 11.49
CA ASN A 825 -10.97 22.64 11.57
C ASN A 825 -9.43 22.68 11.76
N ILE A 826 -8.73 21.58 11.52
CA ILE A 826 -7.26 21.55 11.61
C ILE A 826 -6.64 22.05 10.33
#